data_0b35136507675166d19c869934ab2a78
#
_entry.id   0b35136507675166d19c869934ab2a78
#
_cell.length_a   1.000
_cell.length_b   1.000
_cell.length_c   1.000
_cell.angle_alpha   90.00
_cell.angle_beta   90.00
_cell.angle_gamma   90.00
#
_symmetry.space_group_name_H-M   'P 1'
#
loop_
_entity.id
_entity.type
_entity.pdbx_description
1 polymer ?
#
loop_
_entity_poly.entity_id
_entity_poly.type
_entity_poly.pdbx_seq_one_letter_code
_entity_poly.pdbx_strand_id
1 'polypeptide(L)'
;NKGFKLNINSYDAYLDCGDIATLNNTGAYTVEMWVNINLDELEDRFIIFKKEQSDERNRIKVQVEKNGQIVLMQASGDGAYAQTSAGAYPRSGWHHVALVFDGTKTSMDEGVLILYIDGIKQSFANSFFKQQTATIDANFVLGSPSVACYDEVRIWSKSLSAETISKWKNYKVLDTHPDKDALAVYYDFQNVTGTTVPDLKGTYPATFKSSESEIQDIDLKIFEEVGELTVESAMVSQNTGYAYVKEENIQLLTLKVNAVGAGERYLTGLDFSFDGTTKISDIVSVNVYFAGEDHLITEDSYTLNYQALRPGSTGKVELRADVNAEKQLLSVGNNFFIVAVRLRPTAGEMNKLDGQITKLYFDNGSELVPQDPSPVGDMTIRQIYTLDQEAYEKKCEAYNNKIVFGWFPWFSVNSIDKVDWKGLTHVSPIGFQIDQGNYVPTFEDKSIDLKWPWIDFINAAHQNGVKVVASITGNVRDGGNTQFYIDLFSDPQKMRAAAVAIAEFVEKYNLDGINMDIEEFYNTISNIGQKYNELIGYIDEELEKINPDFELSVATYPGNEEGTWDFKGMLKKSDYLTIMMYNIGSTFTCPLPDAKRRIKQFWLDIDIPAADIVIAWPYYGNLFEGGRNVGTAVLGDVPKYSKDGNITWDESAQCNVYR
;
A
#
# COMPACT_ATOMS: atom_id res chain seq x y z
N ASN A 1 -2.43 -6.17 32.14
CA ASN A 1 -2.68 -4.72 32.17
C ASN A 1 -3.50 -4.38 33.40
N LYS A 2 -3.05 -3.42 34.21
CA LYS A 2 -3.82 -2.85 35.28
C LYS A 2 -4.40 -1.56 34.75
N GLY A 3 -5.59 -1.62 34.19
CA GLY A 3 -6.36 -0.43 33.86
C GLY A 3 -6.91 0.22 35.11
N PHE A 4 -7.15 1.48 35.04
CA PHE A 4 -7.70 2.26 36.13
C PHE A 4 -9.19 2.49 35.91
N LYS A 5 -10.04 2.14 36.90
CA LYS A 5 -11.46 2.49 36.93
C LYS A 5 -11.70 3.58 37.94
N LEU A 6 -12.15 4.75 37.47
CA LEU A 6 -12.83 5.72 38.31
C LEU A 6 -14.20 5.17 38.69
N ASN A 7 -14.29 4.40 39.78
CA ASN A 7 -15.57 4.02 40.33
C ASN A 7 -15.99 5.08 41.35
N ILE A 8 -16.90 5.93 40.95
CA ILE A 8 -17.29 7.05 41.80
C ILE A 8 -18.72 6.84 42.18
N ASN A 9 -18.92 6.64 43.46
CA ASN A 9 -20.20 6.85 44.08
C ASN A 9 -20.51 8.36 44.25
N SER A 10 -19.64 9.26 43.82
CA SER A 10 -19.83 10.71 43.80
C SER A 10 -19.51 11.29 42.42
N TYR A 11 -20.37 12.14 41.94
CA TYR A 11 -20.37 12.76 40.61
C TYR A 11 -19.13 13.65 40.29
N ASP A 12 -18.16 13.80 41.22
CA ASP A 12 -17.16 14.86 41.17
C ASP A 12 -15.70 14.39 41.28
N ALA A 13 -15.39 13.10 41.21
CA ALA A 13 -14.00 12.67 41.25
C ALA A 13 -13.32 12.68 39.87
N TYR A 14 -12.04 13.00 39.85
CA TYR A 14 -11.22 13.13 38.68
C TYR A 14 -9.76 12.84 39.01
N LEU A 15 -8.96 12.54 37.99
CA LEU A 15 -7.51 12.43 38.08
C LEU A 15 -6.90 13.79 37.70
N ASP A 16 -6.24 14.46 38.65
CA ASP A 16 -5.52 15.72 38.44
C ASP A 16 -4.07 15.45 38.06
N CYS A 17 -3.70 15.76 36.82
CA CYS A 17 -2.39 15.52 36.23
C CYS A 17 -1.47 16.76 36.29
N GLY A 18 -1.90 17.84 36.98
CA GLY A 18 -1.16 19.09 37.06
C GLY A 18 -1.22 19.95 35.80
N ASP A 19 -0.50 21.06 35.82
CA ASP A 19 -0.39 21.94 34.63
C ASP A 19 0.64 21.43 33.64
N ILE A 20 0.18 20.66 32.68
CA ILE A 20 1.05 20.05 31.63
C ILE A 20 1.35 21.11 30.56
N ALA A 21 2.59 21.61 30.59
CA ALA A 21 3.06 22.69 29.70
C ALA A 21 2.96 22.40 28.21
N THR A 22 3.06 21.11 27.80
CA THR A 22 2.90 20.66 26.42
C THR A 22 1.53 21.00 25.85
N LEU A 23 0.50 21.04 26.67
CA LEU A 23 -0.89 21.27 26.28
C LEU A 23 -1.24 22.78 26.29
N ASN A 24 -0.65 23.50 25.34
CA ASN A 24 -0.93 24.90 25.08
C ASN A 24 -1.48 25.10 23.67
N ASN A 25 -2.06 26.27 23.40
CA ASN A 25 -2.67 26.57 22.09
C ASN A 25 -1.66 26.93 20.99
N THR A 26 -0.37 26.91 21.28
CA THR A 26 0.66 27.49 20.38
C THR A 26 1.63 26.47 19.78
N GLY A 27 1.51 25.20 20.13
CA GLY A 27 2.39 24.14 19.64
C GLY A 27 1.62 23.05 18.90
N ALA A 28 2.31 21.93 18.64
CA ALA A 28 1.69 20.71 18.20
C ALA A 28 1.69 19.73 19.36
N TYR A 29 0.62 18.97 19.52
CA TYR A 29 0.55 17.91 20.52
C TYR A 29 -0.43 16.81 20.11
N THR A 30 -0.29 15.67 20.75
CA THR A 30 -1.26 14.57 20.69
C THR A 30 -1.58 14.13 22.11
N VAL A 31 -2.86 13.93 22.41
CA VAL A 31 -3.35 13.28 23.64
C VAL A 31 -4.05 12.01 23.22
N GLU A 32 -3.56 10.88 23.68
CA GLU A 32 -4.16 9.57 23.37
C GLU A 32 -4.29 8.72 24.61
N MET A 33 -5.30 7.85 24.61
CA MET A 33 -5.59 6.96 25.73
C MET A 33 -6.55 5.84 25.33
N TRP A 34 -6.53 4.77 26.07
CA TRP A 34 -7.63 3.83 26.11
C TRP A 34 -8.65 4.29 27.17
N VAL A 35 -9.92 4.29 26.79
CA VAL A 35 -11.02 4.64 27.70
C VAL A 35 -12.20 3.70 27.50
N ASN A 36 -12.81 3.26 28.60
CA ASN A 36 -14.02 2.46 28.59
C ASN A 36 -15.16 3.24 29.26
N ILE A 37 -16.13 3.62 28.46
CA ILE A 37 -17.33 4.37 28.85
C ILE A 37 -18.55 3.57 28.43
N ASN A 38 -19.46 3.31 29.38
CA ASN A 38 -20.76 2.75 29.05
C ASN A 38 -21.76 3.89 28.81
N LEU A 39 -22.09 4.16 27.55
CA LEU A 39 -23.00 5.25 27.19
C LEU A 39 -24.41 5.05 27.75
N ASP A 40 -24.85 3.82 28.00
CA ASP A 40 -26.18 3.52 28.54
C ASP A 40 -26.31 3.97 30.01
N GLU A 41 -25.18 4.04 30.72
CA GLU A 41 -25.11 4.49 32.13
C GLU A 41 -24.96 6.02 32.26
N LEU A 42 -24.71 6.74 31.17
CA LEU A 42 -24.62 8.23 31.22
C LEU A 42 -25.98 8.85 31.39
N GLU A 43 -26.06 9.88 32.23
CA GLU A 43 -27.26 10.75 32.29
C GLU A 43 -27.35 11.65 31.06
N ASP A 44 -26.25 12.32 30.70
CA ASP A 44 -26.16 13.27 29.58
C ASP A 44 -24.86 13.10 28.82
N ARG A 45 -23.72 13.38 29.43
CA ARG A 45 -22.40 13.41 28.83
C ARG A 45 -21.31 12.97 29.79
N PHE A 46 -20.14 12.62 29.24
CA PHE A 46 -18.93 12.34 29.98
C PHE A 46 -17.74 13.11 29.42
N ILE A 47 -16.96 13.77 30.30
CA ILE A 47 -15.73 14.47 29.93
C ILE A 47 -14.58 13.47 29.97
N ILE A 48 -14.06 13.09 28.79
CA ILE A 48 -12.92 12.17 28.69
C ILE A 48 -11.68 12.83 29.31
N PHE A 49 -11.37 14.04 28.87
CA PHE A 49 -10.34 14.86 29.50
C PHE A 49 -10.59 16.35 29.26
N LYS A 50 -10.02 17.18 30.13
CA LYS A 50 -10.00 18.64 29.95
C LYS A 50 -8.75 19.27 30.55
N LYS A 51 -8.37 20.42 30.01
CA LYS A 51 -7.51 21.43 30.59
C LYS A 51 -8.24 22.75 30.43
N GLU A 52 -8.87 23.29 31.49
CA GLU A 52 -9.85 24.36 31.38
C GLU A 52 -9.71 25.36 32.51
N GLN A 53 -9.57 26.65 32.18
CA GLN A 53 -9.56 27.74 33.15
C GLN A 53 -10.96 27.97 33.76
N SER A 54 -11.01 28.54 34.94
CA SER A 54 -12.24 28.74 35.69
C SER A 54 -13.29 29.65 35.00
N ASP A 55 -12.88 30.44 34.02
CA ASP A 55 -13.74 31.30 33.21
C ASP A 55 -14.28 30.59 31.94
N GLU A 56 -13.95 29.28 31.76
CA GLU A 56 -14.33 28.43 30.63
C GLU A 56 -13.85 28.94 29.26
N ARG A 57 -13.06 29.99 29.20
CA ARG A 57 -12.64 30.61 27.92
C ARG A 57 -11.40 29.98 27.30
N ASN A 58 -10.44 29.62 28.16
CA ASN A 58 -9.22 28.92 27.70
C ASN A 58 -9.33 27.48 28.08
N ARG A 59 -9.44 26.60 27.07
CA ARG A 59 -9.67 25.15 27.29
C ARG A 59 -9.21 24.26 26.16
N ILE A 60 -8.80 23.05 26.54
CA ILE A 60 -8.79 21.85 25.75
C ILE A 60 -9.76 20.90 26.41
N LYS A 61 -10.74 20.38 25.66
CA LYS A 61 -11.77 19.50 26.23
C LYS A 61 -12.26 18.53 25.19
N VAL A 62 -12.34 17.27 25.58
CA VAL A 62 -12.96 16.19 24.79
C VAL A 62 -14.06 15.58 25.66
N GLN A 63 -15.28 15.58 25.16
CA GLN A 63 -16.43 14.97 25.82
C GLN A 63 -17.20 14.07 24.84
N VAL A 64 -17.85 13.05 25.39
CA VAL A 64 -18.80 12.20 24.68
C VAL A 64 -20.18 12.39 25.22
N GLU A 65 -21.17 12.57 24.35
CA GLU A 65 -22.58 12.67 24.67
C GLU A 65 -23.21 11.25 24.75
N LYS A 66 -24.31 11.11 25.46
CA LYS A 66 -25.03 9.83 25.60
C LYS A 66 -25.38 9.15 24.27
N ASN A 67 -25.57 9.95 23.24
CA ASN A 67 -25.83 9.41 21.86
C ASN A 67 -24.56 8.98 21.11
N GLY A 68 -23.38 9.01 21.75
CA GLY A 68 -22.10 8.68 21.13
C GLY A 68 -21.49 9.77 20.26
N GLN A 69 -22.04 10.97 20.29
CA GLN A 69 -21.42 12.13 19.66
C GLN A 69 -20.23 12.62 20.48
N ILE A 70 -19.12 12.94 19.83
CA ILE A 70 -17.94 13.53 20.49
C ILE A 70 -17.89 15.01 20.18
N VAL A 71 -17.68 15.80 21.24
CA VAL A 71 -17.51 17.26 21.17
C VAL A 71 -16.09 17.60 21.60
N LEU A 72 -15.39 18.30 20.73
CA LEU A 72 -14.04 18.81 20.95
C LEU A 72 -14.10 20.33 21.13
N MET A 73 -13.36 20.84 22.09
CA MET A 73 -13.20 22.28 22.28
C MET A 73 -11.72 22.58 22.50
N GLN A 74 -11.21 23.51 21.71
CA GLN A 74 -9.85 24.00 21.87
C GLN A 74 -9.82 25.49 21.64
N ALA A 75 -9.85 26.26 22.71
CA ALA A 75 -9.72 27.68 22.57
C ALA A 75 -10.00 28.54 23.78
N SER A 76 -9.75 29.85 23.60
CA SER A 76 -10.34 30.92 24.37
C SER A 76 -11.55 31.53 23.65
N GLY A 77 -12.70 31.66 24.34
CA GLY A 77 -13.91 32.26 23.77
C GLY A 77 -14.44 31.52 22.53
N ASP A 78 -14.49 32.20 21.39
CA ASP A 78 -15.00 31.71 20.12
C ASP A 78 -13.97 30.86 19.31
N GLY A 79 -13.13 30.08 19.96
CA GLY A 79 -12.05 29.35 19.35
C GLY A 79 -12.43 28.10 18.56
N ALA A 80 -11.64 27.01 18.66
CA ALA A 80 -11.95 25.81 17.94
C ALA A 80 -13.05 24.98 18.60
N TYR A 81 -14.00 24.56 17.80
CA TYR A 81 -15.07 23.64 18.14
C TYR A 81 -15.23 22.63 17.02
N ALA A 82 -15.34 21.35 17.37
CA ALA A 82 -15.65 20.31 16.42
C ALA A 82 -16.57 19.26 17.05
N GLN A 83 -17.48 18.75 16.25
CA GLN A 83 -18.52 17.84 16.69
C GLN A 83 -18.72 16.75 15.65
N THR A 84 -18.60 15.48 16.07
CA THR A 84 -18.89 14.33 15.21
C THR A 84 -20.38 14.12 15.04
N SER A 85 -20.78 13.21 14.18
CA SER A 85 -22.14 12.67 14.17
C SER A 85 -22.40 11.83 15.42
N ALA A 86 -23.68 11.59 15.74
CA ALA A 86 -24.07 10.63 16.77
C ALA A 86 -23.56 9.22 16.42
N GLY A 87 -23.18 8.44 17.43
CA GLY A 87 -22.67 7.09 17.26
C GLY A 87 -21.19 6.99 16.82
N ALA A 88 -20.45 8.11 16.78
CA ALA A 88 -19.01 8.08 16.49
C ALA A 88 -18.20 7.36 17.58
N TYR A 89 -18.61 7.52 18.86
CA TYR A 89 -18.10 6.71 19.96
C TYR A 89 -19.03 5.48 20.14
N PRO A 90 -18.46 4.25 20.20
CA PRO A 90 -19.25 3.04 20.40
C PRO A 90 -19.94 3.01 21.78
N ARG A 91 -21.01 2.21 21.92
CA ARG A 91 -21.87 2.28 23.12
C ARG A 91 -21.20 1.80 24.41
N SER A 92 -20.24 0.89 24.32
CA SER A 92 -19.54 0.35 25.49
C SER A 92 -18.26 -0.37 25.07
N GLY A 93 -17.38 -0.65 26.01
CA GLY A 93 -16.13 -1.33 25.80
C GLY A 93 -14.92 -0.41 25.80
N TRP A 94 -13.74 -0.98 25.64
CA TRP A 94 -12.50 -0.23 25.56
C TRP A 94 -12.32 0.32 24.15
N HIS A 95 -12.11 1.63 24.04
CA HIS A 95 -11.85 2.31 22.79
C HIS A 95 -10.64 3.23 22.91
N HIS A 96 -9.81 3.22 21.91
CA HIS A 96 -8.68 4.15 21.82
C HIS A 96 -9.15 5.50 21.29
N VAL A 97 -8.90 6.56 22.05
CA VAL A 97 -9.24 7.93 21.67
C VAL A 97 -7.94 8.72 21.52
N ALA A 98 -7.72 9.34 20.37
CA ALA A 98 -6.59 10.22 20.15
C ALA A 98 -7.02 11.56 19.57
N LEU A 99 -6.67 12.65 20.26
CA LEU A 99 -6.80 14.02 19.78
C LEU A 99 -5.44 14.54 19.33
N VAL A 100 -5.35 14.91 18.07
CA VAL A 100 -4.16 15.53 17.47
C VAL A 100 -4.44 17.00 17.22
N PHE A 101 -3.56 17.86 17.71
CA PHE A 101 -3.52 19.27 17.39
C PHE A 101 -2.22 19.64 16.70
N ASP A 102 -2.33 20.34 15.55
CA ASP A 102 -1.19 20.87 14.82
C ASP A 102 -1.31 22.37 14.66
N GLY A 103 -0.71 23.11 15.59
CA GLY A 103 -0.73 24.59 15.61
C GLY A 103 0.00 25.26 14.44
N THR A 104 0.65 24.49 13.55
CA THR A 104 1.23 25.02 12.30
C THR A 104 0.18 25.16 11.19
N LYS A 105 -0.98 24.53 11.37
CA LYS A 105 -2.12 24.58 10.45
C LYS A 105 -3.07 25.72 10.83
N THR A 106 -3.83 26.19 9.85
CA THR A 106 -4.68 27.39 10.01
C THR A 106 -6.17 27.11 9.84
N SER A 107 -6.53 25.89 9.41
CA SER A 107 -7.93 25.51 9.20
C SER A 107 -8.21 24.05 9.56
N MET A 108 -9.49 23.71 9.70
CA MET A 108 -9.93 22.34 9.92
C MET A 108 -9.64 21.45 8.70
N ASP A 109 -9.75 21.99 7.50
CA ASP A 109 -9.45 21.27 6.24
C ASP A 109 -7.97 20.92 6.12
N GLU A 110 -7.09 21.77 6.64
CA GLU A 110 -5.66 21.49 6.75
C GLU A 110 -5.31 20.50 7.88
N GLY A 111 -6.29 20.11 8.68
CA GLY A 111 -6.09 19.15 9.76
C GLY A 111 -5.45 19.74 11.01
N VAL A 112 -5.80 21.00 11.37
CA VAL A 112 -5.35 21.62 12.62
C VAL A 112 -5.81 20.86 13.86
N LEU A 113 -6.98 20.22 13.77
CA LEU A 113 -7.56 19.39 14.83
C LEU A 113 -8.10 18.11 14.23
N ILE A 114 -7.60 16.96 14.69
CA ILE A 114 -7.99 15.65 14.20
C ILE A 114 -8.34 14.75 15.37
N LEU A 115 -9.43 14.00 15.25
CA LEU A 115 -9.85 12.99 16.20
C LEU A 115 -9.74 11.60 15.57
N TYR A 116 -9.18 10.67 16.33
CA TYR A 116 -9.18 9.25 15.99
C TYR A 116 -9.91 8.45 17.07
N ILE A 117 -10.74 7.50 16.65
CA ILE A 117 -11.31 6.44 17.50
C ILE A 117 -10.86 5.12 16.94
N ASP A 118 -10.22 4.30 17.78
CA ASP A 118 -9.63 3.00 17.41
C ASP A 118 -8.64 3.07 16.23
N GLY A 119 -7.96 4.22 16.09
CA GLY A 119 -7.05 4.51 15.00
C GLY A 119 -7.72 5.01 13.71
N ILE A 120 -9.05 5.11 13.68
CA ILE A 120 -9.82 5.59 12.52
C ILE A 120 -10.11 7.08 12.67
N LYS A 121 -9.69 7.88 11.67
CA LYS A 121 -9.98 9.31 11.62
C LYS A 121 -11.49 9.58 11.57
N GLN A 122 -11.99 10.41 12.46
CA GLN A 122 -13.40 10.78 12.51
C GLN A 122 -13.69 12.04 11.68
N SER A 123 -14.85 12.02 11.03
CA SER A 123 -15.38 13.19 10.33
C SER A 123 -16.19 14.08 11.28
N PHE A 124 -16.11 15.39 11.11
CA PHE A 124 -16.88 16.34 11.88
C PHE A 124 -18.15 16.75 11.13
N ALA A 125 -19.30 16.59 11.78
CA ALA A 125 -20.58 17.06 11.26
C ALA A 125 -20.69 18.59 11.34
N ASN A 126 -20.02 19.20 12.31
CA ASN A 126 -19.91 20.64 12.47
C ASN A 126 -18.54 20.96 13.04
N SER A 127 -17.87 21.97 12.50
CA SER A 127 -16.57 22.40 13.01
C SER A 127 -16.31 23.88 12.71
N PHE A 128 -15.60 24.50 13.62
CA PHE A 128 -15.12 25.87 13.49
C PHE A 128 -13.72 25.96 14.10
N PHE A 129 -12.82 26.67 13.44
CA PHE A 129 -11.48 26.91 13.97
C PHE A 129 -11.13 28.40 13.88
N LYS A 130 -10.65 28.95 14.99
CA LYS A 130 -10.01 30.24 15.08
C LYS A 130 -8.71 30.10 15.86
N GLN A 131 -7.61 30.43 15.26
CA GLN A 131 -6.31 30.34 15.91
C GLN A 131 -6.26 31.12 17.20
N GLN A 132 -5.76 30.49 18.26
CA GLN A 132 -5.63 31.07 19.61
C GLN A 132 -4.14 31.08 19.98
N THR A 133 -3.72 32.15 20.63
CA THR A 133 -2.35 32.35 21.11
C THR A 133 -2.22 32.33 22.63
N ALA A 134 -3.33 32.28 23.34
CA ALA A 134 -3.33 32.31 24.82
C ALA A 134 -2.90 30.94 25.38
N THR A 135 -2.01 30.97 26.38
CA THR A 135 -1.67 29.82 27.19
C THR A 135 -2.85 29.43 28.09
N ILE A 136 -2.98 28.14 28.39
CA ILE A 136 -4.01 27.63 29.30
C ILE A 136 -3.35 27.37 30.65
N ASP A 137 -3.53 28.28 31.59
CA ASP A 137 -3.04 28.15 32.95
C ASP A 137 -4.10 27.41 33.80
N ALA A 138 -4.08 26.10 33.68
CA ALA A 138 -5.01 25.20 34.37
C ALA A 138 -4.42 23.77 34.40
N ASN A 139 -4.89 22.95 35.33
CA ASN A 139 -4.51 21.53 35.38
C ASN A 139 -5.20 20.72 34.28
N PHE A 140 -4.49 19.75 33.74
CA PHE A 140 -5.05 18.71 32.89
C PHE A 140 -5.71 17.66 33.79
N VAL A 141 -6.97 17.34 33.53
CA VAL A 141 -7.73 16.39 34.33
C VAL A 141 -8.42 15.34 33.44
N LEU A 142 -8.49 14.10 33.96
CA LEU A 142 -9.21 13.00 33.36
C LEU A 142 -10.47 12.68 34.15
N GLY A 143 -11.57 12.48 33.43
CA GLY A 143 -12.87 12.09 34.03
C GLY A 143 -13.68 13.21 34.63
N SER A 144 -14.99 13.16 34.51
CA SER A 144 -16.07 13.89 35.20
C SER A 144 -17.30 14.02 34.32
N PRO A 145 -18.51 14.00 34.79
CA PRO A 145 -19.07 13.30 35.97
C PRO A 145 -19.61 11.96 35.51
N SER A 146 -19.04 10.85 35.80
CA SER A 146 -19.56 9.49 35.66
C SER A 146 -18.45 8.43 35.74
N VAL A 147 -18.81 7.17 35.64
CA VAL A 147 -17.88 6.06 35.75
C VAL A 147 -17.20 5.78 34.42
N ALA A 148 -15.88 5.84 34.36
CA ALA A 148 -15.07 5.40 33.21
C ALA A 148 -13.79 4.69 33.66
N CYS A 149 -13.23 3.85 32.79
CA CYS A 149 -11.92 3.26 33.00
C CYS A 149 -10.93 3.87 32.04
N TYR A 150 -9.70 4.05 32.47
CA TYR A 150 -8.61 4.60 31.65
C TYR A 150 -7.40 3.68 31.66
N ASP A 151 -6.70 3.63 30.57
CA ASP A 151 -5.39 2.97 30.46
C ASP A 151 -4.52 3.66 29.41
N GLU A 152 -3.20 3.50 29.51
CA GLU A 152 -2.24 3.92 28.49
C GLU A 152 -2.41 5.40 28.09
N VAL A 153 -2.55 6.29 29.07
CA VAL A 153 -2.70 7.74 28.80
C VAL A 153 -1.34 8.32 28.42
N ARG A 154 -1.25 8.87 27.20
CA ARG A 154 -0.01 9.41 26.63
C ARG A 154 -0.24 10.82 26.11
N ILE A 155 0.72 11.70 26.39
CA ILE A 155 0.72 13.06 25.88
C ILE A 155 2.05 13.30 25.17
N TRP A 156 1.95 13.70 23.92
CA TRP A 156 3.08 13.90 23.02
C TRP A 156 3.25 15.39 22.70
N SER A 157 4.47 15.88 22.65
CA SER A 157 4.81 17.25 22.22
C SER A 157 4.89 17.39 20.71
N LYS A 158 4.14 16.56 19.98
CA LYS A 158 4.10 16.48 18.52
C LYS A 158 2.71 16.07 18.04
N SER A 159 2.32 16.52 16.84
CA SER A 159 1.20 15.96 16.10
C SER A 159 1.63 14.59 15.52
N LEU A 160 1.11 13.49 16.06
CA LEU A 160 1.38 12.14 15.56
C LEU A 160 0.63 11.90 14.26
N SER A 161 1.25 11.08 13.38
CA SER A 161 0.61 10.64 12.14
C SER A 161 -0.51 9.63 12.40
N ALA A 162 -1.44 9.51 11.45
CA ALA A 162 -2.49 8.48 11.48
C ALA A 162 -1.90 7.08 11.57
N GLU A 163 -0.82 6.84 10.84
CA GLU A 163 -0.09 5.59 10.82
C GLU A 163 0.53 5.25 12.19
N THR A 164 1.22 6.22 12.80
CA THR A 164 1.78 6.04 14.14
C THR A 164 0.70 5.71 15.16
N ILE A 165 -0.41 6.46 15.18
CA ILE A 165 -1.53 6.22 16.10
C ILE A 165 -2.14 4.83 15.88
N SER A 166 -2.43 4.46 14.62
CA SER A 166 -3.02 3.18 14.29
C SER A 166 -2.11 2.01 14.68
N LYS A 167 -0.83 2.13 14.36
CA LYS A 167 0.17 1.08 14.61
C LYS A 167 0.46 0.89 16.10
N TRP A 168 0.58 1.99 16.86
CA TRP A 168 1.08 1.95 18.23
C TRP A 168 0.00 2.00 19.31
N LYS A 169 -1.27 2.17 18.98
CA LYS A 169 -2.37 2.22 19.96
C LYS A 169 -2.45 1.01 20.88
N ASN A 170 -2.06 -0.19 20.37
CA ASN A 170 -2.14 -1.47 21.09
C ASN A 170 -0.84 -1.85 21.81
N TYR A 171 0.21 -1.06 21.68
CA TYR A 171 1.52 -1.38 22.24
C TYR A 171 1.91 -0.38 23.32
N LYS A 172 2.68 -0.85 24.32
CA LYS A 172 3.40 0.07 25.22
C LYS A 172 4.40 0.90 24.43
N VAL A 173 4.70 2.09 24.89
CA VAL A 173 5.76 2.89 24.26
C VAL A 173 7.10 2.23 24.51
N LEU A 174 7.65 1.63 23.46
CA LEU A 174 8.93 0.95 23.45
C LEU A 174 10.03 1.89 22.93
N ASP A 175 11.29 1.47 23.12
CA ASP A 175 12.44 2.18 22.56
C ASP A 175 12.42 2.27 21.03
N THR A 176 11.69 1.38 20.36
CA THR A 176 11.49 1.35 18.92
C THR A 176 10.39 2.30 18.41
N HIS A 177 9.64 2.96 19.32
CA HIS A 177 8.61 3.89 18.89
C HIS A 177 9.24 5.09 18.15
N PRO A 178 8.78 5.44 16.92
CA PRO A 178 9.44 6.45 16.07
C PRO A 178 9.46 7.84 16.71
N ASP A 179 8.48 8.16 17.53
CA ASP A 179 8.31 9.46 18.17
C ASP A 179 8.54 9.45 19.69
N LYS A 180 9.24 8.43 20.23
CA LYS A 180 9.46 8.28 21.68
C LYS A 180 10.04 9.53 22.37
N ASP A 181 10.88 10.27 21.66
CA ASP A 181 11.51 11.48 22.20
C ASP A 181 10.53 12.65 22.36
N ALA A 182 9.38 12.59 21.68
CA ALA A 182 8.31 13.56 21.82
C ALA A 182 7.30 13.20 22.93
N LEU A 183 7.43 12.04 23.58
CA LEU A 183 6.56 11.64 24.68
C LEU A 183 6.84 12.54 25.92
N ALA A 184 5.83 13.33 26.29
CA ALA A 184 5.93 14.27 27.40
C ALA A 184 5.39 13.69 28.71
N VAL A 185 4.33 12.89 28.66
CA VAL A 185 3.65 12.29 29.83
C VAL A 185 3.18 10.88 29.47
N TYR A 186 3.32 9.94 30.41
CA TYR A 186 2.82 8.58 30.24
C TYR A 186 2.34 7.96 31.55
N TYR A 187 1.04 7.65 31.63
CA TYR A 187 0.43 6.93 32.74
C TYR A 187 0.00 5.55 32.27
N ASP A 188 0.70 4.51 32.74
CA ASP A 188 0.37 3.09 32.46
C ASP A 188 -0.43 2.43 33.59
N PHE A 189 -0.73 3.16 34.67
CA PHE A 189 -1.48 2.75 35.84
C PHE A 189 -0.97 1.49 36.58
N GLN A 190 0.21 0.98 36.24
CA GLN A 190 0.73 -0.27 36.80
C GLN A 190 1.28 -0.10 38.23
N ASN A 191 1.74 1.10 38.59
CA ASN A 191 2.44 1.39 39.85
C ASN A 191 1.76 2.48 40.67
N VAL A 192 0.42 2.42 40.80
CA VAL A 192 -0.35 3.37 41.61
C VAL A 192 -0.05 3.18 43.11
N THR A 193 0.24 4.24 43.83
CA THR A 193 0.52 4.20 45.26
C THR A 193 -0.42 5.18 45.99
N GLY A 194 -1.34 4.67 46.81
CA GLY A 194 -2.38 5.48 47.42
C GLY A 194 -3.23 6.19 46.38
N THR A 195 -3.30 7.51 46.41
CA THR A 195 -4.02 8.33 45.41
C THR A 195 -3.13 8.82 44.25
N THR A 196 -1.86 8.42 44.23
CA THR A 196 -0.90 8.95 43.27
C THR A 196 -0.64 7.94 42.14
N VAL A 197 -0.75 8.41 40.90
CA VAL A 197 -0.38 7.70 39.67
C VAL A 197 0.94 8.25 39.17
N PRO A 198 2.01 7.45 39.10
CA PRO A 198 3.31 7.92 38.62
C PRO A 198 3.24 8.23 37.12
N ASP A 199 3.85 9.33 36.72
CA ASP A 199 4.21 9.58 35.33
C ASP A 199 5.51 8.85 35.02
N LEU A 200 5.52 7.95 34.06
CA LEU A 200 6.73 7.21 33.67
C LEU A 200 7.83 8.10 33.08
N LYS A 201 7.50 9.33 32.67
CA LYS A 201 8.49 10.38 32.31
C LYS A 201 8.98 11.15 33.54
N GLY A 202 8.30 11.00 34.69
CA GLY A 202 8.71 11.52 35.99
C GLY A 202 8.42 13.02 36.22
N THR A 203 7.76 13.72 35.31
CA THR A 203 7.58 15.17 35.40
C THR A 203 6.22 15.54 36.02
N TYR A 204 5.17 14.80 35.72
CA TYR A 204 3.78 15.14 36.06
C TYR A 204 3.05 13.97 36.76
N PRO A 205 3.41 13.59 37.99
CA PRO A 205 2.64 12.59 38.74
C PRO A 205 1.21 13.09 38.95
N ALA A 206 0.23 12.21 38.68
CA ALA A 206 -1.18 12.57 38.82
C ALA A 206 -1.72 12.14 40.16
N THR A 207 -2.78 12.83 40.63
CA THR A 207 -3.40 12.59 41.93
C THR A 207 -4.92 12.53 41.78
N PHE A 208 -5.54 11.53 42.42
CA PHE A 208 -6.99 11.45 42.52
C PHE A 208 -7.53 12.56 43.46
N LYS A 209 -8.54 13.27 42.97
CA LYS A 209 -9.24 14.32 43.71
C LYS A 209 -10.75 14.18 43.61
N SER A 210 -11.46 14.67 44.62
CA SER A 210 -12.90 14.86 44.61
C SER A 210 -13.23 16.28 45.09
N SER A 211 -14.33 16.85 44.61
CA SER A 211 -14.81 18.14 45.09
C SER A 211 -15.42 18.09 46.47
N GLU A 212 -15.83 16.89 46.94
CA GLU A 212 -16.31 16.69 48.29
C GLU A 212 -15.13 16.30 49.21
N SER A 213 -14.97 17.02 50.29
CA SER A 213 -13.88 16.89 51.25
C SER A 213 -13.94 15.59 52.02
N GLU A 214 -13.20 14.65 51.66
CA GLU A 214 -12.72 13.40 52.23
C GLU A 214 -12.93 12.23 51.27
N ILE A 215 -11.86 11.93 50.52
CA ILE A 215 -11.77 10.67 49.78
C ILE A 215 -11.59 9.52 50.82
N GLN A 216 -12.66 9.14 51.50
CA GLN A 216 -12.59 8.03 52.44
C GLN A 216 -12.85 6.67 51.78
N ASP A 217 -13.51 6.61 50.62
CA ASP A 217 -13.78 5.40 49.90
C ASP A 217 -13.73 5.67 48.39
N ILE A 218 -12.57 6.14 47.86
CA ILE A 218 -12.26 5.78 46.50
C ILE A 218 -11.96 4.30 46.58
N ASP A 219 -12.96 3.52 46.26
CA ASP A 219 -12.76 2.18 45.79
C ASP A 219 -11.98 2.30 44.46
N LEU A 220 -10.66 2.55 44.58
CA LEU A 220 -9.67 2.30 43.55
C LEU A 220 -9.75 0.79 43.34
N LYS A 221 -10.83 0.35 42.73
CA LYS A 221 -10.81 -0.91 42.05
C LYS A 221 -9.82 -0.70 40.90
N ILE A 222 -8.53 -0.79 41.26
CA ILE A 222 -7.57 -1.32 40.31
C ILE A 222 -8.27 -2.56 39.82
N PHE A 223 -8.86 -2.49 38.62
CA PHE A 223 -9.27 -3.70 37.98
C PHE A 223 -7.98 -4.45 37.74
N GLU A 224 -7.61 -5.31 38.68
CA GLU A 224 -7.11 -6.57 38.27
C GLU A 224 -8.29 -7.27 37.56
N GLU A 225 -8.76 -6.79 36.43
CA GLU A 225 -8.99 -7.68 35.36
C GLU A 225 -7.59 -8.17 35.02
N VAL A 226 -7.17 -9.12 35.81
CA VAL A 226 -6.34 -10.21 35.37
C VAL A 226 -7.18 -11.03 34.40
N GLY A 227 -7.70 -10.38 33.41
CA GLY A 227 -8.10 -10.98 32.18
C GLY A 227 -6.78 -11.28 31.50
N GLU A 228 -6.28 -12.48 31.71
CA GLU A 228 -5.19 -13.01 30.93
C GLU A 228 -5.59 -12.88 29.46
N LEU A 229 -4.76 -12.24 28.64
CA LEU A 229 -5.00 -12.26 27.19
C LEU A 229 -4.96 -13.72 26.78
N THR A 230 -6.10 -14.26 26.38
CA THR A 230 -6.25 -15.66 26.01
C THR A 230 -6.34 -15.76 24.48
N VAL A 231 -5.67 -16.74 23.93
CA VAL A 231 -5.83 -17.08 22.52
C VAL A 231 -7.13 -17.87 22.38
N GLU A 232 -8.13 -17.25 21.77
CA GLU A 232 -9.44 -17.86 21.55
C GLU A 232 -9.39 -18.87 20.41
N SER A 233 -8.68 -18.53 19.33
CA SER A 233 -8.54 -19.39 18.17
C SER A 233 -7.26 -19.10 17.39
N ALA A 234 -6.80 -20.11 16.68
CA ALA A 234 -5.75 -19.96 15.67
C ALA A 234 -6.16 -20.74 14.41
N MET A 235 -6.00 -20.10 13.26
CA MET A 235 -6.40 -20.65 11.97
C MET A 235 -5.27 -20.44 10.94
N VAL A 236 -4.99 -21.47 10.15
CA VAL A 236 -4.03 -21.43 9.05
C VAL A 236 -4.77 -21.29 7.73
N SER A 237 -4.27 -20.45 6.85
CA SER A 237 -4.65 -20.38 5.44
C SER A 237 -3.47 -20.83 4.59
N GLN A 238 -3.73 -21.75 3.66
CA GLN A 238 -2.75 -22.24 2.69
C GLN A 238 -2.72 -21.33 1.47
N ASN A 239 -1.53 -21.06 0.94
CA ASN A 239 -1.39 -20.44 -0.35
C ASN A 239 -1.27 -21.53 -1.43
N THR A 240 -2.03 -21.42 -2.51
CA THR A 240 -2.17 -22.44 -3.57
C THR A 240 -1.80 -21.90 -4.93
N GLY A 241 -0.95 -21.02 -5.12
CA GLY A 241 -0.54 -20.46 -6.41
C GLY A 241 0.75 -21.08 -6.94
N TYR A 242 1.55 -20.23 -7.53
CA TYR A 242 2.89 -20.57 -8.02
C TYR A 242 3.95 -19.97 -7.09
N ALA A 243 5.02 -20.71 -6.88
CA ALA A 243 6.22 -20.30 -6.18
C ALA A 243 7.34 -20.08 -7.20
N TYR A 244 7.76 -18.85 -7.40
CA TYR A 244 8.79 -18.54 -8.40
C TYR A 244 10.18 -18.56 -7.80
N VAL A 245 11.10 -19.23 -8.49
CA VAL A 245 12.53 -19.18 -8.15
C VAL A 245 13.01 -17.73 -8.33
N LYS A 246 13.83 -17.21 -7.42
CA LYS A 246 14.26 -15.82 -7.25
C LYS A 246 13.31 -14.92 -6.43
N GLU A 247 12.10 -15.33 -6.14
CA GLU A 247 11.26 -14.62 -5.18
C GLU A 247 11.85 -14.78 -3.78
N GLU A 248 12.05 -13.65 -3.06
CA GLU A 248 12.75 -13.70 -1.76
C GLU A 248 11.88 -14.23 -0.63
N ASN A 249 10.57 -13.92 -0.65
CA ASN A 249 9.62 -14.23 0.40
C ASN A 249 8.36 -14.87 -0.19
N ILE A 250 8.46 -16.14 -0.59
CA ILE A 250 7.31 -16.89 -1.08
C ILE A 250 6.41 -17.19 0.12
N GLN A 251 5.31 -16.48 0.23
CA GLN A 251 4.34 -16.68 1.30
C GLN A 251 3.65 -18.03 1.13
N LEU A 252 3.97 -18.97 2.02
CA LEU A 252 3.45 -20.33 1.98
C LEU A 252 2.17 -20.47 2.81
N LEU A 253 2.18 -19.95 4.03
CA LEU A 253 1.07 -20.00 4.96
C LEU A 253 0.83 -18.65 5.61
N THR A 254 -0.44 -18.36 5.90
CA THR A 254 -0.84 -17.29 6.80
C THR A 254 -1.49 -17.89 8.04
N LEU A 255 -0.91 -17.62 9.21
CA LEU A 255 -1.46 -17.97 10.51
C LEU A 255 -2.19 -16.75 11.07
N LYS A 256 -3.47 -16.89 11.35
CA LYS A 256 -4.29 -15.93 12.07
C LYS A 256 -4.48 -16.40 13.50
N VAL A 257 -4.04 -15.61 14.46
CA VAL A 257 -4.25 -15.87 15.90
C VAL A 257 -5.22 -14.81 16.43
N ASN A 258 -6.38 -15.23 16.91
CA ASN A 258 -7.34 -14.34 17.56
C ASN A 258 -7.16 -14.38 19.06
N ALA A 259 -6.90 -13.23 19.66
CA ALA A 259 -6.71 -13.08 21.09
C ALA A 259 -7.80 -12.18 21.70
N VAL A 260 -8.32 -12.59 22.86
CA VAL A 260 -9.39 -11.90 23.58
C VAL A 260 -9.00 -11.70 25.03
N GLY A 261 -9.57 -10.70 25.67
CA GLY A 261 -9.31 -10.38 27.07
C GLY A 261 -8.38 -9.20 27.24
N ALA A 262 -7.68 -9.14 28.36
CA ALA A 262 -6.76 -8.04 28.68
C ALA A 262 -5.46 -8.61 29.28
N GLY A 263 -4.32 -7.99 29.02
CA GLY A 263 -3.03 -8.45 29.51
C GLY A 263 -2.02 -8.65 28.36
N GLU A 264 -0.92 -9.29 28.68
CA GLU A 264 0.13 -9.59 27.71
C GLU A 264 0.16 -11.07 27.41
N ARG A 265 0.28 -11.41 26.14
CA ARG A 265 0.50 -12.76 25.64
C ARG A 265 1.48 -12.70 24.48
N TYR A 266 2.44 -13.61 24.46
CA TYR A 266 3.47 -13.67 23.43
C TYR A 266 3.43 -15.01 22.72
N LEU A 267 3.49 -15.00 21.38
CA LEU A 267 3.79 -16.18 20.60
C LEU A 267 5.31 -16.43 20.69
N THR A 268 5.71 -17.53 21.33
CA THR A 268 7.14 -17.84 21.59
C THR A 268 7.71 -18.86 20.63
N GLY A 269 6.87 -19.48 19.79
CA GLY A 269 7.34 -20.43 18.80
C GLY A 269 6.23 -21.15 18.09
N LEU A 270 6.61 -21.87 17.04
CA LEU A 270 5.75 -22.77 16.31
C LEU A 270 6.54 -24.00 15.80
N ASP A 271 5.86 -25.10 15.66
CA ASP A 271 6.36 -26.27 14.93
C ASP A 271 5.77 -26.26 13.53
N PHE A 272 6.64 -26.46 12.55
CA PHE A 272 6.32 -26.42 11.13
C PHE A 272 6.80 -27.69 10.45
N SER A 273 6.04 -28.21 9.49
CA SER A 273 6.37 -29.36 8.67
C SER A 273 6.22 -29.00 7.19
N PHE A 274 7.11 -29.53 6.37
CA PHE A 274 7.00 -29.51 4.91
C PHE A 274 6.36 -30.77 4.34
N ASP A 275 5.53 -31.47 5.11
CA ASP A 275 4.81 -32.64 4.61
C ASP A 275 3.93 -32.23 3.42
N GLY A 276 4.00 -32.99 2.32
CA GLY A 276 3.38 -32.63 1.02
C GLY A 276 4.35 -32.02 0.01
N THR A 277 5.43 -31.39 0.46
CA THR A 277 6.47 -30.85 -0.43
C THR A 277 7.19 -31.98 -1.18
N THR A 278 7.26 -31.88 -2.52
CA THR A 278 7.89 -32.92 -3.37
C THR A 278 9.37 -33.10 -3.03
N LYS A 279 10.11 -32.01 -2.82
CA LYS A 279 11.55 -32.05 -2.59
C LYS A 279 12.02 -30.91 -1.68
N ILE A 280 12.22 -31.23 -0.42
CA ILE A 280 12.63 -30.27 0.62
C ILE A 280 13.95 -29.58 0.29
N SER A 281 14.86 -30.28 -0.40
CA SER A 281 16.13 -29.69 -0.80
C SER A 281 16.02 -28.55 -1.83
N ASP A 282 14.84 -28.29 -2.36
CA ASP A 282 14.57 -27.12 -3.20
C ASP A 282 14.44 -25.83 -2.37
N ILE A 283 14.26 -25.95 -1.05
CA ILE A 283 14.09 -24.81 -0.13
C ILE A 283 15.44 -24.42 0.48
N VAL A 284 15.71 -23.10 0.50
CA VAL A 284 16.90 -22.51 1.15
C VAL A 284 16.64 -22.21 2.60
N SER A 285 15.51 -21.60 2.88
CA SER A 285 15.17 -21.11 4.22
C SER A 285 13.67 -20.98 4.41
N VAL A 286 13.27 -21.00 5.67
CA VAL A 286 11.94 -20.64 6.11
C VAL A 286 12.03 -19.47 7.09
N ASN A 287 11.16 -18.49 6.92
CA ASN A 287 11.05 -17.31 7.75
C ASN A 287 9.64 -17.23 8.34
N VAL A 288 9.52 -16.75 9.55
CA VAL A 288 8.24 -16.37 10.14
C VAL A 288 8.23 -14.86 10.33
N TYR A 289 7.26 -14.21 9.73
CA TYR A 289 7.02 -12.78 9.86
C TYR A 289 5.82 -12.53 10.75
N PHE A 290 5.87 -11.49 11.54
CA PHE A 290 4.69 -10.88 12.13
C PHE A 290 4.22 -9.75 11.22
N ALA A 291 2.99 -9.82 10.76
CA ALA A 291 2.38 -8.87 9.84
C ALA A 291 1.31 -7.99 10.50
N GLY A 292 1.18 -8.05 11.82
CA GLY A 292 0.21 -7.25 12.57
C GLY A 292 -1.23 -7.62 12.25
N GLU A 293 -2.01 -6.66 11.81
CA GLU A 293 -3.40 -6.86 11.39
C GLU A 293 -3.51 -7.20 9.89
N ASP A 294 -2.41 -7.12 9.13
CA ASP A 294 -2.34 -7.43 7.71
C ASP A 294 -2.06 -8.91 7.45
N HIS A 295 -2.56 -9.42 6.34
CA HIS A 295 -2.35 -10.81 5.92
C HIS A 295 -1.28 -10.97 4.83
N LEU A 296 -0.48 -9.94 4.59
CA LEU A 296 0.61 -9.90 3.63
C LEU A 296 1.90 -9.38 4.28
N ILE A 297 3.04 -9.79 3.74
CA ILE A 297 4.32 -9.21 4.11
C ILE A 297 4.40 -7.80 3.52
N THR A 298 4.57 -6.81 4.39
CA THR A 298 4.74 -5.40 4.04
C THR A 298 6.11 -4.91 4.54
N GLU A 299 6.47 -3.68 4.24
CA GLU A 299 7.69 -3.05 4.79
C GLU A 299 7.67 -2.98 6.33
N ASP A 300 6.47 -2.94 6.91
CA ASP A 300 6.26 -2.93 8.36
C ASP A 300 6.31 -4.31 9.01
N SER A 301 6.31 -5.38 8.22
CA SER A 301 6.44 -6.75 8.73
C SER A 301 7.87 -7.00 9.19
N TYR A 302 8.02 -7.60 10.36
CA TYR A 302 9.35 -7.94 10.85
C TYR A 302 9.52 -9.45 11.04
N THR A 303 10.75 -9.92 10.82
CA THR A 303 11.12 -11.33 10.95
C THR A 303 11.20 -11.71 12.41
N LEU A 304 10.34 -12.65 12.83
CA LEU A 304 10.39 -13.23 14.16
C LEU A 304 11.43 -14.33 14.27
N ASN A 305 11.56 -15.13 13.22
CA ASN A 305 12.48 -16.25 13.20
C ASN A 305 12.93 -16.54 11.77
N TYR A 306 14.15 -17.03 11.65
CA TYR A 306 14.76 -17.45 10.40
C TYR A 306 15.46 -18.79 10.61
N GLN A 307 15.23 -19.75 9.73
CA GLN A 307 15.95 -21.01 9.72
C GLN A 307 16.43 -21.37 8.31
N ALA A 308 17.73 -21.49 8.16
CA ALA A 308 18.32 -22.05 6.94
C ALA A 308 18.13 -23.56 6.90
N LEU A 309 17.68 -24.08 5.75
CA LEU A 309 17.54 -25.51 5.53
C LEU A 309 18.77 -26.03 4.80
N ARG A 310 19.40 -27.04 5.40
CA ARG A 310 20.56 -27.73 4.79
C ARG A 310 20.09 -28.91 3.94
N PRO A 311 20.85 -29.32 2.93
CA PRO A 311 20.61 -30.57 2.22
C PRO A 311 20.52 -31.75 3.20
N GLY A 312 19.45 -32.57 3.12
CA GLY A 312 19.20 -33.68 4.02
C GLY A 312 18.35 -33.36 5.25
N SER A 313 17.80 -32.12 5.36
CA SER A 313 16.80 -31.79 6.35
C SER A 313 15.55 -32.68 6.26
N THR A 314 14.97 -33.04 7.39
CA THR A 314 13.82 -33.96 7.48
C THR A 314 12.48 -33.31 7.16
N GLY A 315 12.46 -32.00 6.86
CA GLY A 315 11.24 -31.23 6.62
C GLY A 315 10.47 -30.82 7.85
N LYS A 316 10.92 -31.19 9.02
CA LYS A 316 10.36 -30.69 10.29
C LYS A 316 11.22 -29.54 10.78
N VAL A 317 10.59 -28.46 11.11
CA VAL A 317 11.23 -27.21 11.53
C VAL A 317 10.60 -26.77 12.84
N GLU A 318 11.42 -26.61 13.86
CA GLU A 318 11.03 -26.02 15.13
C GLU A 318 11.52 -24.58 15.18
N LEU A 319 10.61 -23.65 14.97
CA LEU A 319 10.91 -22.23 15.08
C LEU A 319 10.62 -21.79 16.51
N ARG A 320 11.65 -21.37 17.21
CA ARG A 320 11.55 -20.82 18.57
C ARG A 320 12.07 -19.40 18.55
N ALA A 321 11.36 -18.48 19.17
CA ALA A 321 11.91 -17.16 19.45
C ALA A 321 13.15 -17.34 20.30
N ASP A 322 14.25 -16.70 19.95
CA ASP A 322 15.44 -16.64 20.79
C ASP A 322 15.01 -16.08 22.16
N VAL A 323 15.54 -16.63 23.26
CA VAL A 323 15.20 -16.19 24.61
C VAL A 323 15.53 -14.70 24.81
N ASN A 324 16.45 -14.19 24.01
CA ASN A 324 16.87 -12.78 23.98
C ASN A 324 16.26 -11.97 22.84
N ALA A 325 15.46 -12.58 21.93
CA ALA A 325 14.73 -11.85 20.90
C ALA A 325 13.43 -11.25 21.47
N GLU A 326 13.00 -10.14 20.93
CA GLU A 326 11.71 -9.55 21.28
C GLU A 326 10.62 -10.59 21.04
N LYS A 327 9.99 -11.06 22.11
CA LYS A 327 8.86 -11.95 22.04
C LYS A 327 7.71 -11.25 21.35
N GLN A 328 7.01 -11.93 20.46
CA GLN A 328 5.89 -11.31 19.82
C GLN A 328 4.70 -11.14 20.76
N LEU A 329 4.41 -9.90 21.10
CA LEU A 329 3.25 -9.49 21.85
C LEU A 329 2.00 -9.54 20.97
N LEU A 330 0.99 -10.31 21.40
CA LEU A 330 -0.30 -10.36 20.73
C LEU A 330 -1.15 -9.16 21.12
N SER A 331 -1.82 -8.57 20.14
CA SER A 331 -2.87 -7.59 20.35
C SER A 331 -4.22 -8.27 20.55
N VAL A 332 -5.15 -7.58 21.21
CA VAL A 332 -6.57 -8.02 21.24
C VAL A 332 -7.11 -8.02 19.81
N GLY A 333 -7.80 -9.09 19.42
CA GLY A 333 -8.28 -9.28 18.06
C GLY A 333 -7.36 -10.17 17.22
N ASN A 334 -7.28 -9.90 15.93
CA ASN A 334 -6.55 -10.73 14.99
C ASN A 334 -5.08 -10.30 14.87
N ASN A 335 -4.21 -11.30 14.97
CA ASN A 335 -2.77 -11.16 14.78
C ASN A 335 -2.36 -12.10 13.65
N PHE A 336 -1.70 -11.57 12.61
CA PHE A 336 -1.29 -12.36 11.47
C PHE A 336 0.22 -12.64 11.50
N PHE A 337 0.54 -13.91 11.25
CA PHE A 337 1.91 -14.38 11.09
C PHE A 337 2.01 -15.07 9.73
N ILE A 338 3.10 -14.83 9.02
CA ILE A 338 3.32 -15.37 7.70
C ILE A 338 4.53 -16.29 7.73
N VAL A 339 4.34 -17.53 7.31
CA VAL A 339 5.45 -18.45 7.03
C VAL A 339 5.80 -18.32 5.56
N ALA A 340 6.99 -17.79 5.30
CA ALA A 340 7.52 -17.63 3.97
C ALA A 340 8.77 -18.47 3.76
N VAL A 341 8.99 -18.89 2.51
CA VAL A 341 10.14 -19.69 2.11
C VAL A 341 10.91 -19.02 0.99
N ARG A 342 12.18 -19.39 0.87
CA ARG A 342 13.04 -19.03 -0.25
C ARG A 342 13.49 -20.29 -0.97
N LEU A 343 13.41 -20.28 -2.30
CA LEU A 343 13.79 -21.41 -3.12
C LEU A 343 15.25 -21.31 -3.60
N ARG A 344 15.84 -22.48 -3.86
CA ARG A 344 17.14 -22.56 -4.53
C ARG A 344 16.99 -22.21 -6.01
N PRO A 345 17.99 -21.59 -6.62
CA PRO A 345 17.99 -21.35 -8.07
C PRO A 345 17.81 -22.62 -8.90
N THR A 346 18.17 -23.79 -8.33
CA THR A 346 18.06 -25.11 -8.96
C THR A 346 16.84 -25.91 -8.51
N ALA A 347 15.86 -25.25 -7.90
CA ALA A 347 14.61 -25.90 -7.49
C ALA A 347 13.90 -26.52 -8.71
N GLY A 348 13.31 -27.70 -8.52
CA GLY A 348 12.73 -28.44 -9.63
C GLY A 348 11.46 -27.82 -10.16
N GLU A 349 11.41 -27.51 -11.46
CA GLU A 349 10.19 -27.07 -12.13
C GLU A 349 9.06 -28.07 -11.88
N MET A 350 7.84 -27.57 -11.65
CA MET A 350 6.63 -28.37 -11.34
C MET A 350 6.66 -29.16 -10.02
N ASN A 351 7.72 -29.08 -9.21
CA ASN A 351 7.69 -29.62 -7.85
C ASN A 351 6.64 -28.91 -7.03
N LYS A 352 6.03 -29.63 -6.09
CA LYS A 352 5.04 -29.08 -5.16
C LYS A 352 5.73 -28.54 -3.92
N LEU A 353 5.20 -27.44 -3.42
CA LEU A 353 5.61 -26.80 -2.19
C LEU A 353 4.40 -26.73 -1.27
N ASP A 354 4.47 -27.40 -0.14
CA ASP A 354 3.41 -27.49 0.85
C ASP A 354 3.98 -27.34 2.26
N GLY A 355 3.15 -26.98 3.23
CA GLY A 355 3.57 -26.82 4.61
C GLY A 355 2.41 -26.82 5.59
N GLN A 356 2.72 -27.17 6.83
CA GLN A 356 1.75 -27.23 7.91
C GLN A 356 2.32 -26.69 9.21
N ILE A 357 1.57 -25.85 9.92
CA ILE A 357 1.87 -25.50 11.30
C ILE A 357 1.20 -26.53 12.20
N THR A 358 2.01 -27.31 12.90
CA THR A 358 1.52 -28.41 13.71
C THR A 358 1.28 -28.04 15.17
N LYS A 359 1.95 -26.97 15.66
CA LYS A 359 1.81 -26.51 17.05
C LYS A 359 2.28 -25.07 17.22
N LEU A 360 1.63 -24.35 18.11
CA LEU A 360 1.99 -23.00 18.57
C LEU A 360 2.37 -23.06 20.05
N TYR A 361 3.30 -22.19 20.46
CA TYR A 361 3.78 -22.07 21.84
C TYR A 361 3.64 -20.65 22.34
N PHE A 362 3.19 -20.49 23.59
CA PHE A 362 3.01 -19.19 24.21
C PHE A 362 3.85 -19.05 25.48
N ASP A 363 4.07 -17.81 25.92
CA ASP A 363 4.92 -17.46 27.05
C ASP A 363 4.45 -18.00 28.41
N ASN A 364 3.16 -18.30 28.55
CA ASN A 364 2.61 -18.93 29.75
C ASN A 364 2.78 -20.45 29.76
N GLY A 365 3.46 -21.01 28.76
CA GLY A 365 3.66 -22.47 28.61
C GLY A 365 2.44 -23.20 28.00
N SER A 366 1.39 -22.47 27.58
CA SER A 366 0.29 -23.08 26.83
C SER A 366 0.71 -23.42 25.41
N GLU A 367 0.08 -24.47 24.88
CA GLU A 367 0.28 -24.95 23.51
C GLU A 367 -1.07 -24.98 22.79
N LEU A 368 -1.09 -24.71 21.50
CA LEU A 368 -2.29 -24.77 20.66
C LEU A 368 -1.97 -25.41 19.32
N VAL A 369 -2.84 -26.30 18.87
CA VAL A 369 -2.83 -26.80 17.48
C VAL A 369 -3.77 -25.90 16.67
N PRO A 370 -3.28 -25.17 15.69
CA PRO A 370 -4.14 -24.30 14.90
C PRO A 370 -5.10 -25.12 14.03
N GLN A 371 -6.27 -24.54 13.75
CA GLN A 371 -7.20 -25.12 12.80
C GLN A 371 -6.68 -24.88 11.38
N ASP A 372 -6.65 -25.92 10.57
CA ASP A 372 -6.31 -25.84 9.16
C ASP A 372 -7.47 -26.43 8.34
N PRO A 373 -8.40 -25.59 7.83
CA PRO A 373 -9.56 -26.03 7.07
C PRO A 373 -9.19 -26.60 5.69
N SER A 374 -7.99 -26.32 5.22
CA SER A 374 -7.45 -26.82 3.95
C SER A 374 -6.02 -27.31 4.17
N PRO A 375 -5.83 -28.47 4.82
CA PRO A 375 -4.52 -28.93 5.31
C PRO A 375 -3.54 -29.29 4.18
N VAL A 376 -3.98 -29.25 2.93
CA VAL A 376 -3.14 -29.51 1.75
C VAL A 376 -3.05 -28.20 0.98
N GLY A 377 -1.92 -27.52 1.11
CA GLY A 377 -1.49 -26.49 0.19
C GLY A 377 -0.94 -27.14 -1.09
N ASP A 378 -0.91 -26.42 -2.16
CA ASP A 378 -0.45 -26.95 -3.44
C ASP A 378 0.17 -25.84 -4.30
N MET A 379 1.21 -25.21 -3.76
CA MET A 379 1.99 -24.29 -4.58
C MET A 379 2.85 -25.09 -5.56
N THR A 380 2.91 -24.64 -6.80
CA THR A 380 3.76 -25.26 -7.82
C THR A 380 4.99 -24.39 -8.06
N ILE A 381 6.17 -25.00 -7.97
CA ILE A 381 7.44 -24.30 -8.22
C ILE A 381 7.56 -24.00 -9.72
N ARG A 382 7.86 -22.75 -10.03
CA ARG A 382 8.09 -22.25 -11.37
C ARG A 382 9.47 -21.61 -11.48
N GLN A 383 10.19 -21.97 -12.54
CA GLN A 383 11.43 -21.28 -12.89
C GLN A 383 11.13 -19.91 -13.49
N ILE A 384 12.04 -18.96 -13.32
CA ILE A 384 12.06 -17.71 -14.06
C ILE A 384 13.15 -17.85 -15.11
N TYR A 385 12.73 -17.91 -16.38
CA TYR A 385 13.64 -18.08 -17.50
C TYR A 385 14.19 -16.73 -17.95
N THR A 386 15.49 -16.67 -18.14
CA THR A 386 16.12 -15.56 -18.88
C THR A 386 15.92 -15.77 -20.38
N LEU A 387 16.08 -14.69 -21.15
CA LEU A 387 15.99 -14.73 -22.60
C LEU A 387 16.91 -15.82 -23.18
N ASP A 388 16.36 -16.69 -24.04
CA ASP A 388 17.16 -17.58 -24.85
C ASP A 388 17.88 -16.76 -25.92
N GLN A 389 19.09 -16.34 -25.60
CA GLN A 389 19.88 -15.43 -26.43
C GLN A 389 20.18 -16.02 -27.80
N GLU A 390 20.47 -17.34 -27.90
CA GLU A 390 20.73 -18.00 -29.19
C GLU A 390 19.48 -18.01 -30.07
N ALA A 391 18.32 -18.28 -29.48
CA ALA A 391 17.05 -18.24 -30.20
C ALA A 391 16.70 -16.83 -30.66
N TYR A 392 16.98 -15.82 -29.83
CA TYR A 392 16.77 -14.41 -30.16
C TYR A 392 17.66 -13.96 -31.32
N GLU A 393 18.95 -14.24 -31.26
CA GLU A 393 19.90 -13.87 -32.32
C GLU A 393 19.51 -14.51 -33.67
N LYS A 394 19.14 -15.81 -33.69
CA LYS A 394 18.64 -16.47 -34.89
C LYS A 394 17.39 -15.80 -35.46
N LYS A 395 16.50 -15.30 -34.62
CA LYS A 395 15.32 -14.52 -35.05
C LYS A 395 15.72 -13.20 -35.66
N CYS A 396 16.59 -12.47 -34.99
CA CYS A 396 17.09 -11.18 -35.50
C CYS A 396 17.70 -11.35 -36.87
N GLU A 397 18.53 -12.40 -37.08
CA GLU A 397 19.09 -12.73 -38.42
C GLU A 397 17.99 -13.05 -39.46
N ALA A 398 16.99 -13.86 -39.09
CA ALA A 398 15.86 -14.21 -39.95
C ALA A 398 15.04 -12.99 -40.40
N TYR A 399 14.96 -11.96 -39.55
CA TYR A 399 14.27 -10.68 -39.84
C TYR A 399 15.20 -9.58 -40.31
N ASN A 400 16.43 -9.90 -40.71
CA ASN A 400 17.46 -8.92 -41.14
C ASN A 400 17.70 -7.84 -40.08
N ASN A 401 17.78 -8.21 -38.80
CA ASN A 401 17.95 -7.38 -37.63
C ASN A 401 16.86 -6.32 -37.47
N LYS A 402 15.64 -6.59 -37.94
CA LYS A 402 14.50 -5.71 -37.75
C LYS A 402 13.72 -6.16 -36.52
N ILE A 403 13.26 -5.19 -35.75
CA ILE A 403 12.34 -5.42 -34.64
C ILE A 403 10.95 -5.78 -35.18
N VAL A 404 10.42 -6.91 -34.75
CA VAL A 404 9.01 -7.30 -34.95
C VAL A 404 8.36 -7.32 -33.59
N PHE A 405 7.59 -6.28 -33.30
CA PHE A 405 7.07 -5.93 -31.99
C PHE A 405 5.57 -6.20 -31.90
N GLY A 406 5.12 -6.96 -30.91
CA GLY A 406 3.72 -7.25 -30.66
C GLY A 406 3.25 -6.67 -29.31
N TRP A 407 2.16 -5.88 -29.30
CA TRP A 407 1.51 -5.45 -28.08
C TRP A 407 0.50 -6.50 -27.63
N PHE A 408 0.60 -6.92 -26.36
CA PHE A 408 -0.25 -7.95 -25.77
C PHE A 408 -1.07 -7.31 -24.60
N PRO A 409 -2.37 -7.08 -24.81
CA PRO A 409 -3.18 -6.41 -23.79
C PRO A 409 -3.44 -7.30 -22.59
N TRP A 410 -3.47 -6.72 -21.40
CA TRP A 410 -3.64 -7.41 -20.12
C TRP A 410 -4.85 -8.35 -20.06
N PHE A 411 -5.97 -7.98 -20.69
CA PHE A 411 -7.18 -8.80 -20.71
C PHE A 411 -7.06 -10.06 -21.62
N SER A 412 -5.98 -10.19 -22.36
CA SER A 412 -5.70 -11.35 -23.24
C SER A 412 -4.78 -12.38 -22.59
N VAL A 413 -4.36 -12.18 -21.36
CA VAL A 413 -3.39 -13.02 -20.66
C VAL A 413 -3.75 -14.51 -20.60
N ASN A 414 -5.04 -14.85 -20.59
CA ASN A 414 -5.51 -16.25 -20.69
C ASN A 414 -5.41 -16.86 -22.10
N SER A 415 -4.80 -16.14 -23.06
CA SER A 415 -4.61 -16.59 -24.45
C SER A 415 -3.12 -16.66 -24.83
N ILE A 416 -2.24 -16.84 -23.85
CA ILE A 416 -0.77 -16.98 -24.05
C ILE A 416 -0.45 -18.13 -25.01
N ASP A 417 -1.22 -19.21 -24.94
CA ASP A 417 -1.12 -20.38 -25.82
C ASP A 417 -1.40 -20.08 -27.30
N LYS A 418 -2.03 -18.95 -27.62
CA LYS A 418 -2.36 -18.51 -28.97
C LYS A 418 -1.35 -17.56 -29.59
N VAL A 419 -0.34 -17.15 -28.83
CA VAL A 419 0.69 -16.24 -29.34
C VAL A 419 1.61 -16.96 -30.30
N ASP A 420 1.76 -16.43 -31.50
CA ASP A 420 2.75 -16.94 -32.46
C ASP A 420 4.14 -16.35 -32.17
N TRP A 421 4.82 -16.96 -31.21
CA TRP A 421 6.15 -16.57 -30.80
C TRP A 421 7.19 -16.57 -31.93
N LYS A 422 6.95 -17.35 -33.01
CA LYS A 422 7.89 -17.40 -34.13
C LYS A 422 7.93 -16.13 -34.94
N GLY A 423 6.80 -15.42 -34.96
CA GLY A 423 6.64 -14.18 -35.70
C GLY A 423 7.17 -12.93 -34.99
N LEU A 424 7.65 -13.03 -33.75
CA LEU A 424 8.02 -11.91 -32.90
C LEU A 424 9.50 -11.92 -32.51
N THR A 425 10.11 -10.77 -32.45
CA THR A 425 11.40 -10.52 -31.77
C THR A 425 11.19 -9.88 -30.41
N HIS A 426 10.13 -9.05 -30.27
CA HIS A 426 9.75 -8.34 -29.05
C HIS A 426 8.27 -8.48 -28.79
N VAL A 427 7.90 -8.50 -27.53
CA VAL A 427 6.50 -8.46 -27.12
C VAL A 427 6.35 -7.48 -25.93
N SER A 428 5.26 -6.73 -25.95
CA SER A 428 4.97 -5.77 -24.89
C SER A 428 3.66 -6.12 -24.20
N PRO A 429 3.69 -6.59 -22.96
CA PRO A 429 2.50 -6.56 -22.13
C PRO A 429 2.11 -5.10 -21.88
N ILE A 430 0.87 -4.74 -22.23
CA ILE A 430 0.35 -3.36 -22.13
C ILE A 430 -0.75 -3.27 -21.08
N GLY A 431 -0.81 -2.14 -20.37
CA GLY A 431 -1.80 -1.82 -19.34
C GLY A 431 -1.21 -1.48 -17.98
N PHE A 432 0.10 -1.34 -17.89
CA PHE A 432 0.74 -0.82 -16.69
C PHE A 432 0.61 0.70 -16.63
N GLN A 433 0.39 1.22 -15.42
CA GLN A 433 0.38 2.65 -15.13
C GLN A 433 1.33 2.95 -13.96
N ILE A 434 1.86 4.16 -13.89
CA ILE A 434 2.66 4.59 -12.75
C ILE A 434 1.74 4.79 -11.54
N ASP A 435 1.96 4.07 -10.45
CA ASP A 435 1.20 4.24 -9.21
C ASP A 435 1.46 5.63 -8.62
N GLN A 436 0.40 6.29 -8.15
CA GLN A 436 0.46 7.66 -7.67
C GLN A 436 1.13 7.81 -6.30
N GLY A 437 1.23 6.73 -5.52
CA GLY A 437 1.78 6.74 -4.17
C GLY A 437 3.27 6.42 -4.10
N ASN A 438 3.71 5.42 -4.88
CA ASN A 438 5.08 4.89 -4.83
C ASN A 438 5.80 4.82 -6.19
N TYR A 439 5.16 5.27 -7.26
CA TYR A 439 5.66 5.28 -8.64
C TYR A 439 5.92 3.90 -9.27
N VAL A 440 5.65 2.81 -8.59
CA VAL A 440 5.86 1.45 -9.12
C VAL A 440 4.84 1.17 -10.22
N PRO A 441 5.26 0.68 -11.41
CA PRO A 441 4.32 0.28 -12.45
C PRO A 441 3.37 -0.81 -11.95
N THR A 442 2.07 -0.57 -12.09
CA THR A 442 1.00 -1.48 -11.67
C THR A 442 -0.14 -1.45 -12.68
N PHE A 443 -1.02 -2.44 -12.66
CA PHE A 443 -2.24 -2.38 -13.46
C PHE A 443 -3.22 -1.36 -12.91
N GLU A 444 -4.00 -0.74 -13.79
CA GLU A 444 -5.10 0.15 -13.42
C GLU A 444 -6.08 -0.59 -12.50
N ASP A 445 -6.44 -1.83 -12.83
CA ASP A 445 -7.15 -2.73 -11.93
C ASP A 445 -6.17 -3.39 -10.95
N LYS A 446 -6.05 -2.81 -9.76
CA LYS A 446 -5.17 -3.29 -8.68
C LYS A 446 -5.51 -4.70 -8.15
N SER A 447 -6.63 -5.29 -8.57
CA SER A 447 -6.98 -6.67 -8.23
C SER A 447 -6.19 -7.70 -9.06
N ILE A 448 -5.52 -7.26 -10.13
CA ILE A 448 -4.73 -8.14 -10.99
C ILE A 448 -3.37 -8.41 -10.33
N ASP A 449 -3.11 -9.69 -10.05
CA ASP A 449 -1.81 -10.12 -9.55
C ASP A 449 -0.74 -9.99 -10.66
N LEU A 450 0.33 -9.24 -10.38
CA LEU A 450 1.46 -9.09 -11.28
C LEU A 450 2.30 -10.37 -11.42
N LYS A 451 2.17 -11.32 -10.50
CA LYS A 451 2.97 -12.55 -10.54
C LYS A 451 2.47 -13.53 -11.57
N TRP A 452 1.18 -13.81 -11.58
CA TRP A 452 0.59 -14.79 -12.48
C TRP A 452 -0.68 -14.22 -13.12
N PRO A 453 -0.90 -14.39 -14.40
CA PRO A 453 -0.16 -15.23 -15.35
C PRO A 453 1.00 -14.52 -16.07
N TRP A 454 1.42 -13.33 -15.66
CA TRP A 454 2.44 -12.55 -16.37
C TRP A 454 3.82 -13.21 -16.38
N ILE A 455 4.23 -13.87 -15.30
CA ILE A 455 5.50 -14.59 -15.26
C ILE A 455 5.49 -15.75 -16.25
N ASP A 456 4.37 -16.47 -16.39
CA ASP A 456 4.23 -17.50 -17.43
C ASP A 456 4.32 -16.92 -18.84
N PHE A 457 3.78 -15.73 -19.06
CA PHE A 457 3.91 -15.00 -20.32
C PHE A 457 5.37 -14.64 -20.62
N ILE A 458 6.08 -14.06 -19.66
CA ILE A 458 7.48 -13.68 -19.77
C ILE A 458 8.33 -14.93 -20.04
N ASN A 459 8.12 -15.99 -19.28
CA ASN A 459 8.80 -17.26 -19.46
C ASN A 459 8.58 -17.85 -20.85
N ALA A 460 7.34 -17.83 -21.35
CA ALA A 460 7.02 -18.31 -22.69
C ALA A 460 7.71 -17.48 -23.78
N ALA A 461 7.74 -16.16 -23.63
CA ALA A 461 8.47 -15.28 -24.54
C ALA A 461 9.98 -15.59 -24.55
N HIS A 462 10.61 -15.62 -23.38
CA HIS A 462 12.04 -15.86 -23.23
C HIS A 462 12.49 -17.23 -23.77
N GLN A 463 11.74 -18.31 -23.46
CA GLN A 463 12.01 -19.64 -23.98
C GLN A 463 11.90 -19.72 -25.51
N ASN A 464 11.16 -18.81 -26.12
CA ASN A 464 11.05 -18.71 -27.57
C ASN A 464 11.97 -17.63 -28.15
N GLY A 465 12.94 -17.10 -27.41
CA GLY A 465 13.85 -16.06 -27.87
C GLY A 465 13.12 -14.79 -28.27
N VAL A 466 12.17 -14.32 -27.44
CA VAL A 466 11.43 -13.07 -27.64
C VAL A 466 11.66 -12.18 -26.43
N LYS A 467 12.16 -10.97 -26.65
CA LYS A 467 12.32 -9.96 -25.59
C LYS A 467 10.98 -9.46 -25.11
N VAL A 468 10.89 -9.20 -23.81
CA VAL A 468 9.69 -8.65 -23.16
C VAL A 468 9.96 -7.22 -22.72
N VAL A 469 9.36 -6.26 -23.43
CA VAL A 469 9.49 -4.82 -23.19
C VAL A 469 8.12 -4.28 -22.77
N ALA A 470 7.87 -4.18 -21.46
CA ALA A 470 6.54 -3.84 -20.95
C ALA A 470 6.13 -2.39 -21.26
N SER A 471 4.87 -2.15 -21.66
CA SER A 471 4.36 -0.80 -21.91
C SER A 471 3.75 -0.18 -20.65
N ILE A 472 4.31 0.97 -20.25
CA ILE A 472 3.72 1.85 -19.25
C ILE A 472 2.83 2.86 -19.97
N THR A 473 1.53 2.70 -19.82
CA THR A 473 0.53 3.58 -20.41
C THR A 473 0.15 4.70 -19.44
N GLY A 474 -0.23 5.83 -19.97
CA GLY A 474 -0.75 6.94 -19.18
C GLY A 474 -1.54 7.89 -20.05
N ASN A 475 -2.64 8.40 -19.51
CA ASN A 475 -3.44 9.42 -20.19
C ASN A 475 -3.57 10.63 -19.27
N VAL A 476 -2.99 11.74 -19.68
CA VAL A 476 -3.02 12.99 -18.91
C VAL A 476 -4.39 13.67 -18.95
N ARG A 477 -5.26 13.28 -19.88
CA ARG A 477 -6.57 13.91 -20.11
C ARG A 477 -7.69 13.34 -19.24
N ASP A 478 -7.61 12.07 -18.81
CA ASP A 478 -8.65 11.42 -18.03
C ASP A 478 -8.61 11.85 -16.56
N GLY A 479 -9.47 12.75 -16.25
CA GLY A 479 -9.99 13.37 -15.02
C GLY A 479 -9.35 13.07 -13.66
N GLY A 480 -8.83 11.86 -13.41
CA GLY A 480 -8.20 11.47 -12.14
C GLY A 480 -6.68 11.55 -12.13
N ASN A 481 -6.03 11.39 -13.28
CA ASN A 481 -4.57 11.29 -13.36
C ASN A 481 -3.88 12.60 -13.80
N THR A 482 -4.62 13.58 -14.29
CA THR A 482 -4.06 14.84 -14.80
C THR A 482 -3.20 15.55 -13.75
N GLN A 483 -3.69 15.67 -12.52
CA GLN A 483 -2.95 16.36 -11.46
C GLN A 483 -1.66 15.60 -11.08
N PHE A 484 -1.73 14.28 -11.03
CA PHE A 484 -0.55 13.44 -10.78
C PHE A 484 0.56 13.69 -11.80
N TYR A 485 0.24 13.71 -13.11
CA TYR A 485 1.24 13.99 -14.14
C TYR A 485 1.74 15.43 -14.13
N ILE A 486 0.88 16.41 -13.81
CA ILE A 486 1.32 17.80 -13.59
C ILE A 486 2.36 17.85 -12.47
N ASP A 487 2.09 17.19 -11.36
CA ASP A 487 2.97 17.16 -10.20
C ASP A 487 4.27 16.39 -10.49
N LEU A 488 4.18 15.25 -11.17
CA LEU A 488 5.32 14.44 -11.59
C LEU A 488 6.28 15.28 -12.49
N PHE A 489 5.74 15.85 -13.55
CA PHE A 489 6.54 16.63 -14.51
C PHE A 489 6.96 18.01 -14.01
N SER A 490 6.45 18.48 -12.87
CA SER A 490 6.86 19.75 -12.25
C SER A 490 8.09 19.59 -11.36
N ASP A 491 8.40 18.38 -10.93
CA ASP A 491 9.41 18.10 -9.91
C ASP A 491 10.44 17.07 -10.41
N PRO A 492 11.69 17.49 -10.69
CA PRO A 492 12.74 16.57 -11.09
C PRO A 492 13.02 15.44 -10.09
N GLN A 493 12.77 15.66 -8.80
CA GLN A 493 12.98 14.61 -7.78
C GLN A 493 11.91 13.52 -7.90
N LYS A 494 10.66 13.90 -8.18
CA LYS A 494 9.58 12.95 -8.45
C LYS A 494 9.82 12.16 -9.73
N MET A 495 10.29 12.81 -10.79
CA MET A 495 10.68 12.13 -12.04
C MET A 495 11.81 11.13 -11.80
N ARG A 496 12.81 11.48 -10.99
CA ARG A 496 13.89 10.52 -10.62
C ARG A 496 13.38 9.36 -9.78
N ALA A 497 12.51 9.61 -8.80
CA ALA A 497 11.89 8.55 -8.00
C ALA A 497 11.07 7.59 -8.87
N ALA A 498 10.31 8.12 -9.83
CA ALA A 498 9.58 7.30 -10.80
C ALA A 498 10.53 6.47 -11.68
N ALA A 499 11.64 7.05 -12.12
CA ALA A 499 12.65 6.36 -12.93
C ALA A 499 13.28 5.18 -12.17
N VAL A 500 13.64 5.38 -10.90
CA VAL A 500 14.15 4.31 -10.03
C VAL A 500 13.13 3.19 -9.90
N ALA A 501 11.87 3.52 -9.56
CA ALA A 501 10.82 2.52 -9.39
C ALA A 501 10.53 1.73 -10.69
N ILE A 502 10.61 2.40 -11.85
CA ILE A 502 10.46 1.75 -13.16
C ILE A 502 11.63 0.79 -13.45
N ALA A 503 12.87 1.21 -13.19
CA ALA A 503 14.04 0.37 -13.42
C ALA A 503 14.05 -0.87 -12.51
N GLU A 504 13.73 -0.70 -11.23
CA GLU A 504 13.56 -1.79 -10.26
C GLU A 504 12.42 -2.75 -10.68
N PHE A 505 11.34 -2.23 -11.25
CA PHE A 505 10.26 -3.05 -11.81
C PHE A 505 10.74 -3.94 -12.96
N VAL A 506 11.55 -3.40 -13.88
CA VAL A 506 12.13 -4.17 -15.00
C VAL A 506 12.97 -5.32 -14.46
N GLU A 507 13.87 -5.06 -13.52
CA GLU A 507 14.72 -6.08 -12.90
C GLU A 507 13.89 -7.14 -12.16
N LYS A 508 12.99 -6.69 -11.30
CA LYS A 508 12.15 -7.54 -10.44
C LYS A 508 11.34 -8.57 -11.22
N TYR A 509 10.77 -8.16 -12.34
CA TYR A 509 9.92 -9.02 -13.17
C TYR A 509 10.66 -9.68 -14.32
N ASN A 510 12.00 -9.56 -14.36
CA ASN A 510 12.85 -10.17 -15.38
C ASN A 510 12.42 -9.78 -16.80
N LEU A 511 12.14 -8.48 -16.98
CA LEU A 511 11.84 -7.88 -18.28
C LEU A 511 13.15 -7.53 -19.00
N ASP A 512 13.09 -7.37 -20.33
CA ASP A 512 14.23 -6.93 -21.13
C ASP A 512 14.22 -5.42 -21.37
N GLY A 513 13.21 -4.71 -20.89
CA GLY A 513 13.10 -3.28 -21.04
C GLY A 513 11.70 -2.73 -20.81
N ILE A 514 11.53 -1.47 -21.19
CA ILE A 514 10.29 -0.72 -21.03
C ILE A 514 9.92 0.06 -22.29
N ASN A 515 8.63 0.13 -22.58
CA ASN A 515 8.07 1.02 -23.60
C ASN A 515 7.22 2.09 -22.91
N MET A 516 7.63 3.34 -23.02
CA MET A 516 6.91 4.46 -22.43
C MET A 516 5.82 4.94 -23.38
N ASP A 517 4.56 4.78 -22.97
CA ASP A 517 3.36 5.07 -23.75
C ASP A 517 2.43 6.03 -22.99
N ILE A 518 2.96 7.18 -22.58
CA ILE A 518 2.20 8.22 -21.91
C ILE A 518 1.71 9.23 -22.94
N GLU A 519 0.40 9.37 -23.05
CA GLU A 519 -0.27 10.11 -24.10
C GLU A 519 -1.03 11.36 -23.61
N GLU A 520 -1.55 12.14 -24.57
CA GLU A 520 -2.54 13.22 -24.40
C GLU A 520 -2.13 14.37 -23.47
N PHE A 521 -0.93 14.88 -23.64
CA PHE A 521 -0.43 16.02 -22.85
C PHE A 521 -1.01 17.39 -23.21
N TYR A 522 -1.91 17.49 -24.14
CA TYR A 522 -2.53 18.71 -24.72
C TYR A 522 -2.43 19.97 -23.87
N ASN A 523 -1.41 20.80 -24.08
CA ASN A 523 -1.23 22.12 -23.44
C ASN A 523 -1.44 22.24 -21.93
N THR A 524 -1.59 21.12 -21.25
CA THR A 524 -1.85 21.06 -19.80
C THR A 524 -0.57 21.35 -19.01
N ILE A 525 0.58 21.00 -19.58
CA ILE A 525 1.89 21.17 -18.96
C ILE A 525 2.79 21.95 -19.90
N SER A 526 3.30 23.12 -19.45
CA SER A 526 4.23 23.90 -20.25
C SER A 526 5.55 23.16 -20.48
N ASN A 527 6.07 23.23 -21.72
CA ASN A 527 7.31 22.57 -22.14
C ASN A 527 7.30 21.05 -21.92
N ILE A 528 6.14 20.42 -22.08
CA ILE A 528 5.99 18.98 -21.80
C ILE A 528 6.94 18.10 -22.59
N GLY A 529 7.20 18.41 -23.87
CA GLY A 529 8.15 17.65 -24.69
C GLY A 529 9.55 17.59 -24.08
N GLN A 530 10.05 18.70 -23.51
CA GLN A 530 11.33 18.73 -22.82
C GLN A 530 11.30 17.94 -21.51
N LYS A 531 10.25 18.13 -20.71
CA LYS A 531 10.07 17.42 -19.43
C LYS A 531 9.92 15.91 -19.62
N TYR A 532 9.23 15.50 -20.68
CA TYR A 532 9.12 14.09 -21.01
C TYR A 532 10.49 13.52 -21.39
N ASN A 533 11.29 14.25 -22.19
CA ASN A 533 12.66 13.84 -22.49
C ASN A 533 13.55 13.78 -21.24
N GLU A 534 13.32 14.64 -20.24
CA GLU A 534 14.02 14.56 -18.96
C GLU A 534 13.65 13.28 -18.20
N LEU A 535 12.37 12.91 -18.14
CA LEU A 535 11.94 11.66 -17.53
C LEU A 535 12.52 10.45 -18.26
N ILE A 536 12.45 10.42 -19.59
CA ILE A 536 13.05 9.36 -20.40
C ILE A 536 14.56 9.24 -20.10
N GLY A 537 15.27 10.38 -20.02
CA GLY A 537 16.69 10.38 -19.65
C GLY A 537 16.98 9.86 -18.25
N TYR A 538 16.12 10.11 -17.26
CA TYR A 538 16.29 9.55 -15.94
C TYR A 538 16.02 8.03 -15.92
N ILE A 539 15.03 7.55 -16.68
CA ILE A 539 14.76 6.12 -16.83
C ILE A 539 15.95 5.41 -17.49
N ASP A 540 16.48 5.96 -18.56
CA ASP A 540 17.69 5.48 -19.25
C ASP A 540 18.86 5.33 -18.26
N GLU A 541 19.18 6.41 -17.52
CA GLU A 541 20.23 6.42 -16.51
C GLU A 541 20.05 5.34 -15.43
N GLU A 542 18.83 5.06 -15.00
CA GLU A 542 18.57 4.06 -13.95
C GLU A 542 18.56 2.63 -14.52
N LEU A 543 18.07 2.40 -15.73
CA LEU A 543 18.15 1.12 -16.42
C LEU A 543 19.60 0.72 -16.68
N GLU A 544 20.43 1.65 -17.21
CA GLU A 544 21.86 1.40 -17.46
C GLU A 544 22.64 1.01 -16.20
N LYS A 545 22.28 1.54 -15.02
CA LYS A 545 22.91 1.16 -13.74
C LYS A 545 22.68 -0.30 -13.37
N ILE A 546 21.50 -0.84 -13.70
CA ILE A 546 21.13 -2.22 -13.40
C ILE A 546 21.69 -3.16 -14.47
N ASN A 547 21.35 -2.89 -15.72
CA ASN A 547 21.83 -3.69 -16.86
C ASN A 547 21.82 -2.83 -18.14
N PRO A 548 22.99 -2.56 -18.75
CA PRO A 548 23.09 -1.76 -19.96
C PRO A 548 22.44 -2.41 -21.21
N ASP A 549 22.01 -3.68 -21.13
CA ASP A 549 21.29 -4.37 -22.20
C ASP A 549 19.76 -4.21 -22.10
N PHE A 550 19.25 -3.53 -21.06
CA PHE A 550 17.83 -3.21 -20.97
C PHE A 550 17.44 -2.16 -22.01
N GLU A 551 16.33 -2.41 -22.69
CA GLU A 551 15.84 -1.55 -23.75
C GLU A 551 14.84 -0.51 -23.25
N LEU A 552 15.00 0.72 -23.70
CA LEU A 552 14.05 1.79 -23.49
C LEU A 552 13.49 2.26 -24.83
N SER A 553 12.18 2.13 -25.01
CA SER A 553 11.50 2.67 -26.19
C SER A 553 10.37 3.62 -25.80
N VAL A 554 9.97 4.48 -26.74
CA VAL A 554 8.92 5.47 -26.52
C VAL A 554 7.87 5.36 -27.61
N ALA A 555 6.61 5.20 -27.21
CA ALA A 555 5.48 5.28 -28.11
C ALA A 555 5.19 6.74 -28.48
N THR A 556 4.95 6.99 -29.76
CA THR A 556 4.77 8.32 -30.29
C THR A 556 3.57 8.39 -31.24
N TYR A 557 2.97 9.57 -31.34
CA TYR A 557 1.93 9.83 -32.31
C TYR A 557 2.46 9.75 -33.75
N PRO A 558 1.58 9.51 -34.75
CA PRO A 558 1.96 9.42 -36.15
C PRO A 558 2.35 10.76 -36.79
N GLY A 559 2.44 11.83 -36.03
CA GLY A 559 2.84 13.14 -36.45
C GLY A 559 3.10 14.08 -35.28
N ASN A 560 3.60 15.29 -35.61
CA ASN A 560 3.93 16.33 -34.63
C ASN A 560 3.49 17.70 -35.19
N GLU A 561 2.23 17.78 -35.61
CA GLU A 561 1.69 18.95 -36.27
C GLU A 561 1.75 20.21 -35.40
N GLU A 562 1.64 20.04 -34.08
CA GLU A 562 1.69 21.14 -33.10
C GLU A 562 3.11 21.46 -32.62
N GLY A 563 4.12 20.66 -33.02
CA GLY A 563 5.51 20.86 -32.62
C GLY A 563 5.78 20.66 -31.12
N THR A 564 4.90 19.96 -30.44
CA THR A 564 4.99 19.71 -28.98
C THR A 564 6.15 18.78 -28.63
N TRP A 565 6.45 17.82 -29.51
CA TRP A 565 7.37 16.73 -29.24
C TRP A 565 8.77 16.98 -29.82
N ASP A 566 9.78 16.70 -29.04
CA ASP A 566 11.16 16.64 -29.47
C ASP A 566 11.59 15.17 -29.66
N PHE A 567 11.20 14.59 -30.79
CA PHE A 567 11.52 13.21 -31.14
C PHE A 567 13.01 12.91 -31.21
N LYS A 568 13.82 13.88 -31.65
CA LYS A 568 15.29 13.73 -31.62
C LYS A 568 15.83 13.68 -30.18
N GLY A 569 15.26 14.47 -29.30
CA GLY A 569 15.61 14.48 -27.89
C GLY A 569 15.24 13.15 -27.21
N MET A 570 14.06 12.61 -27.54
CA MET A 570 13.64 11.27 -27.07
C MET A 570 14.63 10.20 -27.52
N LEU A 571 14.95 10.16 -28.82
CA LEU A 571 15.83 9.12 -29.39
C LEU A 571 17.28 9.18 -28.86
N LYS A 572 17.72 10.32 -28.35
CA LYS A 572 19.04 10.40 -27.68
C LYS A 572 19.09 9.67 -26.34
N LYS A 573 17.95 9.31 -25.81
CA LYS A 573 17.74 8.74 -24.47
C LYS A 573 16.91 7.45 -24.52
N SER A 574 16.65 6.93 -25.70
CA SER A 574 15.96 5.67 -25.92
C SER A 574 16.56 4.95 -27.12
N ASP A 575 16.37 3.63 -27.17
CA ASP A 575 16.94 2.79 -28.22
C ASP A 575 16.19 2.92 -29.55
N TYR A 576 14.87 3.09 -29.49
CA TYR A 576 14.01 3.27 -30.66
C TYR A 576 12.67 3.90 -30.29
N LEU A 577 11.98 4.40 -31.33
CA LEU A 577 10.65 4.99 -31.20
C LEU A 577 9.61 4.07 -31.83
N THR A 578 8.49 3.85 -31.14
CA THR A 578 7.34 3.09 -31.66
C THR A 578 6.26 4.05 -32.12
N ILE A 579 5.99 4.11 -33.43
CA ILE A 579 5.05 5.07 -34.00
C ILE A 579 3.68 4.42 -34.13
N MET A 580 2.67 4.99 -33.44
CA MET A 580 1.28 4.56 -33.50
C MET A 580 0.62 4.97 -34.81
N MET A 581 0.90 4.27 -35.91
CA MET A 581 0.47 4.60 -37.25
C MET A 581 -0.96 4.14 -37.52
N TYR A 582 -1.91 4.63 -36.72
CA TYR A 582 -3.33 4.34 -36.83
C TYR A 582 -4.17 5.55 -36.44
N ASN A 583 -5.47 5.50 -36.75
CA ASN A 583 -6.42 6.62 -36.57
C ASN A 583 -6.00 7.92 -37.29
N ILE A 584 -5.23 7.79 -38.39
CA ILE A 584 -4.71 8.91 -39.16
C ILE A 584 -5.62 9.34 -40.31
N GLY A 585 -6.71 8.60 -40.59
CA GLY A 585 -7.69 8.92 -41.59
C GLY A 585 -9.12 8.95 -41.00
N SER A 586 -10.01 9.68 -41.66
CA SER A 586 -11.39 9.79 -41.21
C SER A 586 -12.24 8.56 -41.52
N THR A 587 -11.96 7.86 -42.60
CA THR A 587 -12.68 6.67 -43.05
C THR A 587 -11.87 5.41 -42.81
N PHE A 588 -10.60 5.46 -43.16
CA PHE A 588 -9.67 4.34 -43.00
C PHE A 588 -8.82 4.55 -41.76
N THR A 589 -8.57 3.50 -41.02
CA THR A 589 -7.73 3.59 -39.80
C THR A 589 -6.30 4.00 -40.13
N CYS A 590 -5.74 3.45 -41.21
CA CYS A 590 -4.38 3.74 -41.65
C CYS A 590 -4.24 3.70 -43.17
N PRO A 591 -4.64 4.75 -43.93
CA PRO A 591 -4.39 4.83 -45.36
C PRO A 591 -2.88 4.82 -45.66
N LEU A 592 -2.41 3.90 -46.47
CA LEU A 592 -0.98 3.74 -46.77
C LEU A 592 -0.31 4.98 -47.35
N PRO A 593 -0.93 5.75 -48.24
CA PRO A 593 -0.36 7.02 -48.73
C PRO A 593 -0.13 8.04 -47.61
N ASP A 594 -1.10 8.16 -46.69
CA ASP A 594 -0.98 9.10 -45.55
C ASP A 594 0.10 8.60 -44.57
N ALA A 595 0.17 7.33 -44.28
CA ALA A 595 1.24 6.76 -43.44
C ALA A 595 2.64 7.06 -44.05
N LYS A 596 2.83 6.80 -45.34
CA LYS A 596 4.09 7.09 -46.03
C LYS A 596 4.44 8.57 -45.99
N ARG A 597 3.46 9.46 -46.20
CA ARG A 597 3.65 10.91 -46.13
C ARG A 597 4.09 11.35 -44.72
N ARG A 598 3.39 10.84 -43.68
CA ARG A 598 3.71 11.17 -42.28
C ARG A 598 5.08 10.68 -41.87
N ILE A 599 5.44 9.42 -42.17
CA ILE A 599 6.78 8.88 -41.92
C ILE A 599 7.84 9.75 -42.55
N LYS A 600 7.66 10.14 -43.83
CA LYS A 600 8.60 11.02 -44.48
C LYS A 600 8.70 12.37 -43.78
N GLN A 601 7.58 13.06 -43.58
CA GLN A 601 7.52 14.45 -43.12
C GLN A 601 7.98 14.60 -41.65
N PHE A 602 7.52 13.76 -40.75
CA PHE A 602 7.71 13.94 -39.30
C PHE A 602 8.89 13.15 -38.74
N TRP A 603 9.49 12.25 -39.53
CA TRP A 603 10.56 11.39 -39.08
C TRP A 603 11.79 11.46 -39.96
N LEU A 604 11.70 11.05 -41.22
CA LEU A 604 12.87 11.01 -42.11
C LEU A 604 13.38 12.39 -42.54
N ASP A 605 12.49 13.34 -42.80
CA ASP A 605 12.89 14.70 -43.21
C ASP A 605 13.49 15.50 -42.03
N ILE A 606 13.39 15.00 -40.80
CA ILE A 606 14.08 15.56 -39.63
C ILE A 606 15.29 14.72 -39.22
N ASP A 607 15.81 13.88 -40.10
CA ASP A 607 17.01 13.02 -39.91
C ASP A 607 16.90 12.02 -38.73
N ILE A 608 15.74 11.44 -38.49
CA ILE A 608 15.62 10.25 -37.63
C ILE A 608 15.91 9.04 -38.51
N PRO A 609 16.89 8.19 -38.11
CA PRO A 609 17.21 7.01 -38.90
C PRO A 609 16.03 6.02 -38.95
N ALA A 610 15.80 5.45 -40.13
CA ALA A 610 14.73 4.46 -40.30
C ALA A 610 14.97 3.16 -39.47
N ALA A 611 16.21 2.91 -39.09
CA ALA A 611 16.57 1.79 -38.21
C ALA A 611 16.03 1.95 -36.78
N ASP A 612 15.85 3.19 -36.34
CA ASP A 612 15.45 3.53 -34.95
C ASP A 612 13.94 3.73 -34.84
N ILE A 613 13.17 3.29 -35.85
CA ILE A 613 11.72 3.45 -35.92
C ILE A 613 11.05 2.08 -36.03
N VAL A 614 10.11 1.81 -35.13
CA VAL A 614 9.17 0.69 -35.18
C VAL A 614 7.78 1.24 -35.48
N ILE A 615 7.12 0.74 -36.53
CA ILE A 615 5.82 1.22 -36.95
C ILE A 615 4.74 0.28 -36.43
N ALA A 616 3.87 0.80 -35.55
CA ALA A 616 2.71 0.06 -35.05
C ALA A 616 1.54 0.18 -36.04
N TRP A 617 1.14 -0.96 -36.62
CA TRP A 617 -0.01 -1.05 -37.50
C TRP A 617 -1.23 -1.59 -36.76
N PRO A 618 -2.44 -1.07 -37.05
CA PRO A 618 -3.65 -1.55 -36.41
C PRO A 618 -4.06 -2.95 -36.91
N TYR A 619 -4.40 -3.84 -35.98
CA TYR A 619 -5.10 -5.10 -36.27
C TYR A 619 -6.64 -4.97 -36.17
N TYR A 620 -7.13 -3.75 -36.37
CA TYR A 620 -8.55 -3.40 -36.37
C TYR A 620 -8.86 -2.43 -37.51
N GLY A 621 -10.13 -2.34 -37.86
CA GLY A 621 -10.67 -1.38 -38.83
C GLY A 621 -11.87 -0.65 -38.26
N ASN A 622 -12.25 0.45 -38.89
CA ASN A 622 -13.48 1.16 -38.57
C ASN A 622 -14.69 0.43 -39.16
N LEU A 623 -15.72 0.26 -38.35
CA LEU A 623 -17.01 -0.30 -38.76
C LEU A 623 -18.00 0.83 -39.09
N PHE A 624 -18.59 0.78 -40.30
CA PHE A 624 -19.55 1.78 -40.76
C PHE A 624 -20.91 1.15 -41.01
N GLU A 625 -21.97 1.81 -40.55
CA GLU A 625 -23.34 1.48 -40.87
C GLU A 625 -24.07 2.73 -41.35
N GLY A 626 -24.67 2.66 -42.54
CA GLY A 626 -25.32 3.83 -43.17
C GLY A 626 -24.42 5.04 -43.34
N GLY A 627 -23.11 4.84 -43.53
CA GLY A 627 -22.11 5.91 -43.67
C GLY A 627 -21.65 6.56 -42.36
N ARG A 628 -22.08 6.06 -41.20
CA ARG A 628 -21.64 6.52 -39.90
C ARG A 628 -20.70 5.48 -39.27
N ASN A 629 -19.64 5.95 -38.66
CA ASN A 629 -18.78 5.09 -37.86
C ASN A 629 -19.57 4.62 -36.63
N VAL A 630 -19.73 3.32 -36.47
CA VAL A 630 -20.48 2.67 -35.36
C VAL A 630 -19.55 1.91 -34.42
N GLY A 631 -18.24 1.92 -34.67
CA GLY A 631 -17.25 1.26 -33.81
C GLY A 631 -16.07 0.72 -34.57
N THR A 632 -15.38 -0.24 -33.96
CA THR A 632 -14.22 -0.93 -34.51
C THR A 632 -14.53 -2.42 -34.70
N ALA A 633 -13.93 -3.03 -35.70
CA ALA A 633 -13.93 -4.46 -35.95
C ALA A 633 -12.48 -4.96 -35.88
N VAL A 634 -12.20 -5.95 -35.06
CA VAL A 634 -10.89 -6.60 -35.01
C VAL A 634 -10.75 -7.61 -36.13
N LEU A 635 -9.51 -7.95 -36.50
CA LEU A 635 -9.24 -8.85 -37.61
C LEU A 635 -9.96 -10.20 -37.46
N GLY A 636 -10.11 -10.73 -36.25
CA GLY A 636 -10.85 -11.95 -35.95
C GLY A 636 -12.35 -11.87 -36.25
N ASP A 637 -12.94 -10.67 -36.30
CA ASP A 637 -14.36 -10.46 -36.63
C ASP A 637 -14.61 -10.35 -38.15
N VAL A 638 -13.57 -10.22 -38.96
CA VAL A 638 -13.69 -10.09 -40.41
C VAL A 638 -14.59 -11.16 -41.05
N PRO A 639 -14.49 -12.46 -40.68
CA PRO A 639 -15.41 -13.47 -41.19
C PRO A 639 -16.88 -13.23 -40.82
N LYS A 640 -17.14 -12.56 -39.69
CA LYS A 640 -18.49 -12.21 -39.21
C LYS A 640 -19.14 -11.11 -40.08
N TYR A 641 -18.30 -10.15 -40.51
CA TYR A 641 -18.79 -9.01 -41.29
C TYR A 641 -18.65 -9.19 -42.82
N SER A 642 -17.80 -10.12 -43.26
CA SER A 642 -17.55 -10.42 -44.66
C SER A 642 -18.20 -11.72 -45.14
N LYS A 643 -19.45 -12.00 -44.72
CA LYS A 643 -20.16 -13.26 -44.99
C LYS A 643 -20.21 -13.63 -46.47
N ASP A 644 -20.17 -12.69 -47.37
CA ASP A 644 -20.29 -12.89 -48.83
C ASP A 644 -18.95 -12.75 -49.57
N GLY A 645 -17.83 -12.62 -48.85
CA GLY A 645 -16.50 -12.54 -49.47
C GLY A 645 -16.24 -11.28 -50.28
N ASN A 646 -17.03 -10.22 -50.09
CA ASN A 646 -16.86 -8.95 -50.78
C ASN A 646 -15.73 -8.13 -50.19
N ILE A 647 -14.49 -8.54 -50.47
CA ILE A 647 -13.30 -7.75 -50.20
C ILE A 647 -12.98 -6.97 -51.46
N THR A 648 -12.96 -5.65 -51.35
CA THR A 648 -12.57 -4.74 -52.43
C THR A 648 -11.33 -3.98 -52.07
N TRP A 649 -10.44 -3.82 -53.04
CA TRP A 649 -9.27 -2.98 -52.85
C TRP A 649 -9.64 -1.51 -53.13
N ASP A 650 -9.31 -0.63 -52.20
CA ASP A 650 -9.44 0.79 -52.38
C ASP A 650 -8.12 1.38 -52.85
N GLU A 651 -8.09 1.86 -54.11
CA GLU A 651 -6.88 2.38 -54.73
C GLU A 651 -6.38 3.69 -54.09
N SER A 652 -7.28 4.50 -53.52
CA SER A 652 -6.92 5.76 -52.90
C SER A 652 -6.30 5.59 -51.53
N ALA A 653 -6.80 4.66 -50.73
CA ALA A 653 -6.31 4.33 -49.41
C ALA A 653 -5.24 3.23 -49.44
N GLN A 654 -5.13 2.53 -50.55
CA GLN A 654 -4.26 1.34 -50.69
C GLN A 654 -4.45 0.33 -49.55
N CYS A 655 -5.71 -0.02 -49.32
CA CYS A 655 -6.08 -1.02 -48.30
C CYS A 655 -7.32 -1.81 -48.75
N ASN A 656 -7.58 -2.94 -48.05
CA ASN A 656 -8.76 -3.74 -48.26
C ASN A 656 -9.96 -3.13 -47.53
N VAL A 657 -11.12 -3.13 -48.19
CA VAL A 657 -12.42 -2.77 -47.65
C VAL A 657 -13.31 -4.01 -47.65
N TYR A 658 -13.84 -4.39 -46.51
CA TYR A 658 -14.78 -5.47 -46.33
C TYR A 658 -16.19 -4.89 -46.36
N ARG A 659 -17.07 -5.42 -47.26
CA ARG A 659 -18.43 -4.93 -47.46
C ARG A 659 -19.45 -6.01 -47.20
#